data_a4ff04d38ae6ab5122280b38b125b58b
#
_entry.id   a4ff04d38ae6ab5122280b38b125b58b
#
_cell.length_a   1.000
_cell.length_b   1.000
_cell.length_c   1.000
_cell.angle_alpha   90.00
_cell.angle_beta   90.00
_cell.angle_gamma   90.00
#
_symmetry.space_group_name_H-M   'P 1'
#
loop_
_entity.id
_entity.type
_entity.pdbx_description
1 polymer ?
#
loop_
_entity_poly.entity_id
_entity_poly.type
_entity_poly.pdbx_seq_one_letter_code
_entity_poly.pdbx_strand_id
1 'polypeptide(L)'
;MVVRPLFRAILLIALCVAPVFGAGANVLSEPDRQAYRAAFQAVRNNDWSGAQNRANQAKDPLLAKAVRFLDLTRANSGNRFADITAFIIQNPDWPSQALLRQRAEEAIATVGDEELTLWFERFPPLTPFARLREADIRLAHGDTARATEEIRQVWIGAEFGPFDEKGVLQKYGKYIRREDEVKRLDRLIWDGHFEAAKRMLTRVDAGHRTVAEARMALATMTGNADRLVQRVPRELASDPGFLFERMRWRRRKDMYDGAIDILDHAPKDLVRPQAWWGEREMLVRHALQNGDISLAYRLAARHNLTNGVGFADGEFLAGWVALRFLRDYQAGYNHFVRLYNEVTRPVSLARGAYWAGRAAEIQGYKDLASTWYQTAAKHLATYYGQLAAAKIGGDGKAAVLEDPQPTQAEIAAFDKQELVRVTRALAEAEAADFAKPFILKLSDLAKTPDDHALVATLAEQINRPDLAVAAAKRASYQGVVLLAQGYPITEVPTGGAVERPLVLAMTRQESGFDQGAVSSAGALGMMQLMPATAKTMAKSLEMPFSQQRLLTDRRYNITLGRAYLSGLIDRYNGSYVLAIAAYNAGPARVSQWLRDLGDPRAKETDVVDWVESIPFGETRTYVQRVLENLQVYRLRIGDRGLAFSLPTDLKR
;
A
#
# COMPACT_ATOMS: atom_id res chain seq x y z
N MET A 1 4.83 -4.07 78.30
CA MET A 1 5.55 -3.03 77.59
C MET A 1 6.02 -3.64 76.25
N VAL A 2 5.21 -3.47 75.17
CA VAL A 2 5.49 -4.03 73.85
C VAL A 2 5.59 -2.85 72.89
N VAL A 3 6.78 -2.66 72.36
CA VAL A 3 7.09 -1.59 71.40
C VAL A 3 6.75 -2.11 70.00
N ARG A 4 5.84 -1.45 69.32
CA ARG A 4 5.54 -1.66 67.89
C ARG A 4 6.45 -0.75 67.04
N PRO A 5 7.08 -1.23 65.95
CA PRO A 5 7.74 -0.35 65.00
C PRO A 5 6.71 0.13 63.93
N LEU A 6 6.69 1.46 63.73
CA LEU A 6 6.01 2.13 62.64
C LEU A 6 6.78 1.87 61.32
N PHE A 7 6.19 1.18 60.39
CA PHE A 7 6.61 1.18 58.98
C PHE A 7 6.05 2.43 58.29
N ARG A 8 6.93 3.39 57.96
CA ARG A 8 6.61 4.47 57.01
C ARG A 8 6.68 3.93 55.59
N ALA A 9 5.54 3.76 54.95
CA ALA A 9 5.45 3.52 53.50
C ALA A 9 5.77 4.84 52.76
N ILE A 10 6.90 4.89 52.07
CA ILE A 10 7.25 5.96 51.14
C ILE A 10 6.51 5.61 49.83
N LEU A 11 5.44 6.35 49.54
CA LEU A 11 4.72 6.30 48.30
C LEU A 11 5.55 7.07 47.26
N LEU A 12 6.32 6.36 46.44
CA LEU A 12 6.96 6.93 45.25
C LEU A 12 5.86 7.11 44.17
N ILE A 13 5.32 8.34 44.13
CA ILE A 13 4.51 8.78 42.97
C ILE A 13 5.49 9.03 41.84
N ALA A 14 5.58 8.06 40.93
CA ALA A 14 6.20 8.29 39.62
C ALA A 14 5.29 9.24 38.85
N LEU A 15 5.59 10.54 38.87
CA LEU A 15 5.02 11.49 37.91
C LEU A 15 5.53 11.07 36.54
N CYS A 16 4.66 10.42 35.76
CA CYS A 16 4.81 10.38 34.30
C CYS A 16 4.62 11.81 33.79
N VAL A 17 5.71 12.56 33.68
CA VAL A 17 5.75 13.81 32.93
C VAL A 17 5.61 13.40 31.46
N ALA A 18 4.37 13.33 30.95
CA ALA A 18 4.13 13.38 29.52
C ALA A 18 4.76 14.70 29.04
N PRO A 19 5.60 14.72 28.01
CA PRO A 19 6.11 15.95 27.45
C PRO A 19 4.90 16.78 26.99
N VAL A 20 4.62 17.87 27.73
CA VAL A 20 3.70 18.90 27.27
C VAL A 20 4.42 19.56 26.10
N PHE A 21 4.20 19.06 24.87
CA PHE A 21 4.52 19.83 23.69
C PHE A 21 3.66 21.08 23.77
N GLY A 22 4.30 22.23 24.05
CA GLY A 22 3.63 23.50 24.19
C GLY A 22 2.72 23.70 22.97
N ALA A 23 1.48 24.16 23.18
CA ALA A 23 0.63 24.66 22.13
C ALA A 23 1.47 25.69 21.35
N GLY A 24 1.91 25.33 20.15
CA GLY A 24 2.74 26.21 19.32
C GLY A 24 2.02 27.55 19.19
N ALA A 25 2.77 28.65 19.26
CA ALA A 25 2.20 29.97 19.06
C ALA A 25 1.40 29.96 17.76
N ASN A 26 0.20 30.56 17.78
CA ASN A 26 -0.65 30.69 16.61
C ASN A 26 0.17 31.24 15.44
N VAL A 27 0.12 30.56 14.29
CA VAL A 27 0.81 30.98 13.06
C VAL A 27 0.12 32.19 12.47
N LEU A 28 -1.23 32.25 12.55
CA LEU A 28 -2.04 33.27 11.94
C LEU A 28 -2.66 34.23 12.99
N SER A 29 -2.78 35.49 12.61
CA SER A 29 -3.63 36.46 13.33
C SER A 29 -5.11 36.10 13.16
N GLU A 30 -5.99 36.61 14.05
CA GLU A 30 -7.43 36.34 13.92
C GLU A 30 -8.03 36.88 12.60
N PRO A 31 -7.68 38.11 12.12
CA PRO A 31 -8.12 38.55 10.80
C PRO A 31 -7.65 37.64 9.66
N ASP A 32 -6.40 37.17 9.70
CA ASP A 32 -5.87 36.28 8.69
C ASP A 32 -6.56 34.91 8.71
N ARG A 33 -6.87 34.36 9.89
CA ARG A 33 -7.67 33.12 10.02
C ARG A 33 -9.04 33.27 9.35
N GLN A 34 -9.72 34.38 9.55
CA GLN A 34 -11.04 34.60 8.94
C GLN A 34 -10.94 34.73 7.42
N ALA A 35 -9.94 35.48 6.91
CA ALA A 35 -9.70 35.62 5.47
C ALA A 35 -9.41 34.25 4.81
N TYR A 36 -8.55 33.45 5.43
CA TYR A 36 -8.21 32.13 4.92
C TYR A 36 -9.33 31.11 5.05
N ARG A 37 -10.11 31.13 6.12
CA ARG A 37 -11.32 30.30 6.24
C ARG A 37 -12.29 30.59 5.08
N ALA A 38 -12.52 31.84 4.76
CA ALA A 38 -13.35 32.24 3.63
C ALA A 38 -12.72 31.83 2.27
N ALA A 39 -11.38 31.91 2.15
CA ALA A 39 -10.68 31.49 0.95
C ALA A 39 -10.80 29.96 0.72
N PHE A 40 -10.58 29.13 1.74
CA PHE A 40 -10.70 27.68 1.60
C PHE A 40 -12.16 27.22 1.43
N GLN A 41 -13.13 27.96 1.98
CA GLN A 41 -14.52 27.70 1.64
C GLN A 41 -14.82 27.98 0.16
N ALA A 42 -14.22 29.01 -0.43
CA ALA A 42 -14.31 29.28 -1.87
C ALA A 42 -13.62 28.18 -2.69
N VAL A 43 -12.47 27.65 -2.23
CA VAL A 43 -11.81 26.49 -2.85
C VAL A 43 -12.74 25.27 -2.89
N ARG A 44 -13.41 24.94 -1.77
CA ARG A 44 -14.37 23.82 -1.69
C ARG A 44 -15.55 24.01 -2.65
N ASN A 45 -15.94 25.26 -2.88
CA ASN A 45 -17.00 25.63 -3.83
C ASN A 45 -16.50 25.77 -5.28
N ASN A 46 -15.24 25.47 -5.54
CA ASN A 46 -14.58 25.61 -6.86
C ASN A 46 -14.54 27.06 -7.39
N ASP A 47 -14.68 28.05 -6.51
CA ASP A 47 -14.53 29.50 -6.80
C ASP A 47 -13.07 29.93 -6.61
N TRP A 48 -12.22 29.64 -7.59
CA TRP A 48 -10.76 29.85 -7.50
C TRP A 48 -10.35 31.32 -7.51
N SER A 49 -11.03 32.12 -8.31
CA SER A 49 -10.78 33.61 -8.32
C SER A 49 -11.19 34.23 -7.00
N GLY A 50 -12.36 33.86 -6.48
CA GLY A 50 -12.82 34.30 -5.16
C GLY A 50 -11.92 33.81 -4.03
N ALA A 51 -11.41 32.57 -4.13
CA ALA A 51 -10.46 32.04 -3.17
C ALA A 51 -9.15 32.85 -3.12
N GLN A 52 -8.56 33.14 -4.28
CA GLN A 52 -7.32 33.90 -4.35
C GLN A 52 -7.53 35.35 -3.86
N ASN A 53 -8.64 36.00 -4.26
CA ASN A 53 -8.97 37.35 -3.82
C ASN A 53 -9.13 37.44 -2.27
N ARG A 54 -9.79 36.48 -1.66
CA ARG A 54 -9.93 36.39 -0.19
C ARG A 54 -8.60 36.09 0.49
N ALA A 55 -7.82 35.18 -0.05
CA ALA A 55 -6.49 34.86 0.47
C ALA A 55 -5.54 36.08 0.44
N ASN A 56 -5.62 36.90 -0.58
CA ASN A 56 -4.81 38.14 -0.71
C ASN A 56 -5.20 39.25 0.28
N GLN A 57 -6.32 39.13 0.98
CA GLN A 57 -6.71 40.08 2.05
C GLN A 57 -5.95 39.84 3.36
N ALA A 58 -5.38 38.63 3.56
CA ALA A 58 -4.57 38.32 4.70
C ALA A 58 -3.23 39.07 4.68
N LYS A 59 -2.73 39.47 5.84
CA LYS A 59 -1.42 40.15 5.97
C LYS A 59 -0.26 39.13 5.85
N ASP A 60 -0.39 37.96 6.43
CA ASP A 60 0.58 36.87 6.23
C ASP A 60 0.27 36.11 4.92
N PRO A 61 1.15 36.12 3.90
CA PRO A 61 0.89 35.54 2.60
C PRO A 61 0.99 34.00 2.58
N LEU A 62 1.28 33.35 3.70
CA LEU A 62 1.65 31.93 3.78
C LEU A 62 0.58 31.03 3.13
N LEU A 63 -0.70 31.19 3.49
CA LEU A 63 -1.76 30.37 2.94
C LEU A 63 -2.31 30.88 1.61
N ALA A 64 -2.04 32.15 1.22
CA ALA A 64 -2.31 32.62 -0.15
C ALA A 64 -1.46 31.80 -1.15
N LYS A 65 -0.20 31.49 -0.78
CA LYS A 65 0.66 30.57 -1.52
C LYS A 65 0.09 29.14 -1.57
N ALA A 66 -0.52 28.66 -0.48
CA ALA A 66 -1.16 27.35 -0.46
C ALA A 66 -2.42 27.31 -1.36
N VAL A 67 -3.25 28.35 -1.37
CA VAL A 67 -4.39 28.49 -2.30
C VAL A 67 -3.88 28.47 -3.75
N ARG A 68 -2.81 29.23 -4.04
CA ARG A 68 -2.19 29.24 -5.37
C ARG A 68 -1.66 27.86 -5.78
N PHE A 69 -0.99 27.16 -4.87
CA PHE A 69 -0.53 25.78 -5.09
C PHE A 69 -1.67 24.83 -5.46
N LEU A 70 -2.79 24.90 -4.73
CA LEU A 70 -3.95 24.07 -5.02
C LEU A 70 -4.54 24.36 -6.40
N ASP A 71 -4.61 25.65 -6.79
CA ASP A 71 -5.08 26.04 -8.12
C ASP A 71 -4.13 25.55 -9.23
N LEU A 72 -2.80 25.68 -9.05
CA LEU A 72 -1.81 25.22 -10.01
C LEU A 72 -1.76 23.70 -10.19
N THR A 73 -2.16 22.93 -9.18
CA THR A 73 -2.23 21.45 -9.27
C THR A 73 -3.51 20.92 -9.89
N ARG A 74 -4.49 21.76 -10.10
CA ARG A 74 -5.80 21.40 -10.64
C ARG A 74 -5.72 21.09 -12.14
N ALA A 75 -6.41 20.03 -12.56
CA ALA A 75 -6.56 19.73 -13.99
C ALA A 75 -7.41 20.79 -14.69
N ASN A 76 -7.06 21.11 -15.92
CA ASN A 76 -7.79 22.07 -16.77
C ASN A 76 -8.00 23.44 -16.08
N SER A 77 -7.01 23.88 -15.31
CA SER A 77 -7.09 25.14 -14.54
C SER A 77 -7.06 26.39 -15.42
N GLY A 78 -6.51 26.29 -16.65
CA GLY A 78 -6.24 27.43 -17.51
C GLY A 78 -5.04 28.27 -17.04
N ASN A 79 -4.28 27.80 -16.05
CA ASN A 79 -3.06 28.49 -15.62
C ASN A 79 -1.99 28.45 -16.73
N ARG A 80 -1.25 29.56 -16.89
CA ARG A 80 -0.21 29.65 -17.90
C ARG A 80 1.05 28.88 -17.51
N PHE A 81 1.79 28.42 -18.51
CA PHE A 81 3.08 27.74 -18.31
C PHE A 81 4.02 28.54 -17.40
N ALA A 82 4.20 29.86 -17.70
CA ALA A 82 5.08 30.72 -16.92
C ALA A 82 4.70 30.83 -15.44
N ASP A 83 3.40 30.82 -15.11
CA ASP A 83 2.93 30.90 -13.72
C ASP A 83 3.24 29.63 -12.95
N ILE A 84 3.09 28.46 -13.60
CA ILE A 84 3.33 27.16 -12.99
C ILE A 84 4.83 26.93 -12.81
N THR A 85 5.63 27.22 -13.84
CA THR A 85 7.09 27.04 -13.81
C THR A 85 7.77 27.99 -12.83
N ALA A 86 7.30 29.24 -12.72
CA ALA A 86 7.77 30.18 -11.69
C ALA A 86 7.53 29.61 -10.28
N PHE A 87 6.35 29.02 -10.04
CA PHE A 87 6.05 28.39 -8.74
C PHE A 87 6.99 27.20 -8.46
N ILE A 88 7.21 26.33 -9.43
CA ILE A 88 8.11 25.16 -9.31
C ILE A 88 9.53 25.61 -8.93
N ILE A 89 10.06 26.59 -9.66
CA ILE A 89 11.43 27.09 -9.48
C ILE A 89 11.61 27.76 -8.10
N GLN A 90 10.62 28.56 -7.68
CA GLN A 90 10.66 29.27 -6.41
C GLN A 90 10.38 28.38 -5.21
N ASN A 91 9.77 27.21 -5.41
CA ASN A 91 9.28 26.34 -4.34
C ASN A 91 9.64 24.87 -4.58
N PRO A 92 10.93 24.50 -4.68
CA PRO A 92 11.37 23.15 -5.02
C PRO A 92 10.98 22.11 -3.94
N ASP A 93 10.85 22.55 -2.70
CA ASP A 93 10.51 21.68 -1.56
C ASP A 93 9.00 21.53 -1.33
N TRP A 94 8.18 22.19 -2.12
CA TRP A 94 6.73 22.04 -2.03
C TRP A 94 6.27 20.69 -2.56
N PRO A 95 5.12 20.16 -2.07
CA PRO A 95 4.63 18.85 -2.52
C PRO A 95 4.25 18.82 -3.99
N SER A 96 3.97 17.62 -4.49
CA SER A 96 3.38 17.40 -5.82
C SER A 96 4.17 17.98 -7.01
N GLN A 97 5.51 18.07 -6.91
CA GLN A 97 6.36 18.63 -7.98
C GLN A 97 6.14 17.94 -9.34
N ALA A 98 5.99 16.60 -9.35
CA ALA A 98 5.70 15.88 -10.60
C ALA A 98 4.34 16.29 -11.21
N LEU A 99 3.32 16.49 -10.37
CA LEU A 99 2.01 16.94 -10.82
C LEU A 99 2.06 18.38 -11.35
N LEU A 100 2.74 19.28 -10.66
CA LEU A 100 2.95 20.65 -11.14
C LEU A 100 3.65 20.67 -12.50
N ARG A 101 4.68 19.84 -12.69
CA ARG A 101 5.37 19.67 -13.99
C ARG A 101 4.41 19.17 -15.06
N GLN A 102 3.58 18.19 -14.77
CA GLN A 102 2.54 17.70 -15.70
C GLN A 102 1.58 18.85 -16.08
N ARG A 103 1.14 19.66 -15.11
CA ARG A 103 0.27 20.83 -15.38
C ARG A 103 0.97 21.89 -16.24
N ALA A 104 2.27 22.13 -16.00
CA ALA A 104 3.06 23.02 -16.87
C ALA A 104 3.12 22.46 -18.29
N GLU A 105 3.39 21.18 -18.45
CA GLU A 105 3.44 20.50 -19.75
C GLU A 105 2.09 20.46 -20.49
N GLU A 106 0.96 20.49 -19.78
CA GLU A 106 -0.38 20.68 -20.39
C GLU A 106 -0.56 22.08 -21.00
N ALA A 107 0.21 23.07 -20.56
CA ALA A 107 0.12 24.47 -20.97
C ALA A 107 1.18 24.91 -22.01
N ILE A 108 1.94 23.98 -22.60
CA ILE A 108 3.07 24.31 -23.52
C ILE A 108 2.67 24.70 -24.94
N ALA A 109 1.41 24.56 -25.32
CA ALA A 109 0.97 24.73 -26.72
C ALA A 109 1.35 26.06 -27.34
N THR A 110 1.42 27.14 -26.56
CA THR A 110 1.74 28.49 -27.00
C THR A 110 3.14 28.97 -26.59
N VAL A 111 3.96 28.07 -26.03
CA VAL A 111 5.30 28.40 -25.54
C VAL A 111 6.34 28.26 -26.65
N GLY A 112 7.25 29.22 -26.75
CA GLY A 112 8.32 29.23 -27.76
C GLY A 112 9.37 28.15 -27.55
N ASP A 113 10.06 27.78 -28.63
CA ASP A 113 11.05 26.68 -28.61
C ASP A 113 12.24 26.96 -27.69
N GLU A 114 12.73 28.21 -27.65
CA GLU A 114 13.86 28.57 -26.78
C GLU A 114 13.49 28.40 -25.29
N GLU A 115 12.33 28.85 -24.88
CA GLU A 115 11.85 28.73 -23.48
C GLU A 115 11.66 27.27 -23.10
N LEU A 116 11.07 26.47 -24.00
CA LEU A 116 10.89 25.02 -23.78
C LEU A 116 12.24 24.29 -23.75
N THR A 117 13.20 24.66 -24.57
CA THR A 117 14.54 24.05 -24.56
C THR A 117 15.20 24.24 -23.19
N LEU A 118 15.24 25.47 -22.68
CA LEU A 118 15.79 25.76 -21.34
C LEU A 118 15.01 25.03 -20.22
N TRP A 119 13.71 24.92 -20.37
CA TRP A 119 12.90 24.19 -19.41
C TRP A 119 13.20 22.70 -19.41
N PHE A 120 13.22 22.04 -20.57
CA PHE A 120 13.46 20.60 -20.71
C PHE A 120 14.87 20.17 -20.37
N GLU A 121 15.87 21.04 -20.57
CA GLU A 121 17.24 20.80 -20.07
C GLU A 121 17.28 20.66 -18.54
N ARG A 122 16.51 21.49 -17.84
CA ARG A 122 16.44 21.45 -16.36
C ARG A 122 15.48 20.40 -15.84
N PHE A 123 14.36 20.22 -16.53
CA PHE A 123 13.26 19.33 -16.15
C PHE A 123 12.85 18.46 -17.33
N PRO A 124 13.47 17.29 -17.54
CA PRO A 124 13.11 16.40 -18.63
C PRO A 124 11.61 16.14 -18.70
N PRO A 125 10.96 16.14 -19.88
CA PRO A 125 9.53 16.08 -20.01
C PRO A 125 8.95 14.75 -19.46
N LEU A 126 7.81 14.84 -18.79
CA LEU A 126 7.12 13.71 -18.16
C LEU A 126 5.98 13.17 -19.03
N THR A 127 5.24 14.07 -19.67
CA THR A 127 4.05 13.68 -20.44
C THR A 127 4.40 13.29 -21.87
N PRO A 128 3.62 12.40 -22.50
CA PRO A 128 3.85 11.99 -23.88
C PRO A 128 3.87 13.18 -24.86
N PHE A 129 2.99 14.15 -24.68
CA PHE A 129 2.92 15.32 -25.57
C PHE A 129 4.09 16.27 -25.39
N ALA A 130 4.58 16.45 -24.16
CA ALA A 130 5.78 17.25 -23.90
C ALA A 130 7.04 16.58 -24.47
N ARG A 131 7.15 15.26 -24.37
CA ARG A 131 8.23 14.47 -25.00
C ARG A 131 8.19 14.58 -26.53
N LEU A 132 7.03 14.52 -27.14
CA LEU A 132 6.88 14.75 -28.59
C LEU A 132 7.21 16.20 -28.97
N ARG A 133 6.87 17.18 -28.13
CA ARG A 133 7.23 18.59 -28.35
C ARG A 133 8.75 18.81 -28.27
N GLU A 134 9.42 18.17 -27.31
CA GLU A 134 10.88 18.16 -27.26
C GLU A 134 11.49 17.51 -28.52
N ALA A 135 10.91 16.41 -29.00
CA ALA A 135 11.35 15.77 -30.24
C ALA A 135 11.19 16.70 -31.45
N ASP A 136 10.13 17.51 -31.54
CA ASP A 136 9.98 18.52 -32.58
C ASP A 136 11.11 19.56 -32.55
N ILE A 137 11.43 20.07 -31.37
CA ILE A 137 12.54 21.02 -31.16
C ILE A 137 13.85 20.42 -31.62
N ARG A 138 14.16 19.16 -31.24
CA ARG A 138 15.34 18.42 -31.66
C ARG A 138 15.41 18.23 -33.18
N LEU A 139 14.28 17.91 -33.82
CA LEU A 139 14.18 17.80 -35.28
C LEU A 139 14.51 19.13 -35.96
N ALA A 140 14.00 20.25 -35.44
CA ALA A 140 14.27 21.59 -35.96
C ALA A 140 15.78 21.96 -35.87
N HIS A 141 16.46 21.48 -34.83
CA HIS A 141 17.91 21.69 -34.64
C HIS A 141 18.79 20.61 -35.30
N GLY A 142 18.20 19.68 -36.08
CA GLY A 142 18.96 18.67 -36.82
C GLY A 142 19.36 17.41 -35.99
N ASP A 143 18.99 17.30 -34.71
CA ASP A 143 19.22 16.10 -33.89
C ASP A 143 18.15 15.02 -34.17
N THR A 144 18.12 14.58 -35.42
CA THR A 144 17.13 13.62 -35.92
C THR A 144 17.22 12.27 -35.23
N ALA A 145 18.43 11.86 -34.83
CA ALA A 145 18.63 10.54 -34.22
C ALA A 145 17.93 10.43 -32.86
N ARG A 146 18.18 11.39 -31.95
CA ARG A 146 17.55 11.40 -30.62
C ARG A 146 16.06 11.66 -30.71
N ALA A 147 15.64 12.58 -31.56
CA ALA A 147 14.22 12.85 -31.79
C ALA A 147 13.45 11.61 -32.26
N THR A 148 14.04 10.86 -33.22
CA THR A 148 13.42 9.64 -33.74
C THR A 148 13.29 8.55 -32.66
N GLU A 149 14.32 8.37 -31.84
CA GLU A 149 14.26 7.41 -30.74
C GLU A 149 13.19 7.82 -29.71
N GLU A 150 13.13 9.10 -29.35
CA GLU A 150 12.13 9.62 -28.42
C GLU A 150 10.69 9.42 -28.94
N ILE A 151 10.44 9.71 -30.22
CA ILE A 151 9.15 9.48 -30.87
C ILE A 151 8.74 8.00 -30.78
N ARG A 152 9.68 7.08 -31.04
CA ARG A 152 9.42 5.63 -30.94
C ARG A 152 9.09 5.20 -29.52
N GLN A 153 9.88 5.67 -28.54
CA GLN A 153 9.62 5.37 -27.12
C GLN A 153 8.27 5.88 -26.66
N VAL A 154 7.90 7.11 -27.07
CA VAL A 154 6.59 7.66 -26.78
C VAL A 154 5.49 6.84 -27.45
N TRP A 155 5.67 6.49 -28.73
CA TRP A 155 4.70 5.66 -29.45
C TRP A 155 4.47 4.31 -28.78
N ILE A 156 5.53 3.62 -28.40
CA ILE A 156 5.46 2.32 -27.73
C ILE A 156 4.81 2.45 -26.34
N GLY A 157 5.25 3.43 -25.55
CA GLY A 157 4.97 3.49 -24.12
C GLY A 157 3.71 4.26 -23.72
N ALA A 158 3.22 5.20 -24.55
CA ALA A 158 2.13 6.07 -24.14
C ALA A 158 0.75 5.51 -24.50
N GLU A 159 -0.25 5.91 -23.70
CA GLU A 159 -1.65 5.77 -24.06
C GLU A 159 -2.12 7.01 -24.83
N PHE A 160 -2.82 6.72 -25.93
CA PHE A 160 -3.47 7.76 -26.72
C PHE A 160 -4.94 7.40 -26.92
N GLY A 161 -5.79 8.43 -26.82
CA GLY A 161 -7.15 8.34 -27.32
C GLY A 161 -7.16 8.16 -28.85
N PRO A 162 -8.28 7.70 -29.46
CA PRO A 162 -8.34 7.47 -30.90
C PRO A 162 -7.97 8.70 -31.75
N PHE A 163 -8.33 9.89 -31.28
CA PHE A 163 -8.02 11.13 -31.98
C PHE A 163 -6.52 11.47 -31.90
N ASP A 164 -5.95 11.39 -30.71
CA ASP A 164 -4.53 11.68 -30.48
C ASP A 164 -3.64 10.67 -31.21
N GLU A 165 -4.01 9.37 -31.17
CA GLU A 165 -3.31 8.30 -31.88
C GLU A 165 -3.21 8.60 -33.36
N LYS A 166 -4.32 9.05 -33.99
CA LYS A 166 -4.35 9.44 -35.40
C LYS A 166 -3.43 10.67 -35.65
N GLY A 167 -3.46 11.67 -34.79
CA GLY A 167 -2.62 12.85 -34.88
C GLY A 167 -1.12 12.53 -34.79
N VAL A 168 -0.75 11.68 -33.84
CA VAL A 168 0.64 11.19 -33.68
C VAL A 168 1.10 10.43 -34.94
N LEU A 169 0.28 9.55 -35.46
CA LEU A 169 0.61 8.80 -36.67
C LEU A 169 0.72 9.70 -37.92
N GLN A 170 -0.15 10.68 -38.05
CA GLN A 170 -0.11 11.61 -39.16
C GLN A 170 1.18 12.43 -39.15
N LYS A 171 1.62 12.87 -37.99
CA LYS A 171 2.81 13.73 -37.86
C LYS A 171 4.12 12.93 -37.81
N TYR A 172 4.15 11.84 -37.07
CA TYR A 172 5.36 11.12 -36.75
C TYR A 172 5.47 9.73 -37.36
N GLY A 173 4.48 9.27 -38.12
CA GLY A 173 4.41 7.90 -38.66
C GLY A 173 5.64 7.49 -39.48
N LYS A 174 6.32 8.43 -40.16
CA LYS A 174 7.56 8.18 -40.92
C LYS A 174 8.75 7.76 -40.06
N TYR A 175 8.72 8.03 -38.75
CA TYR A 175 9.77 7.67 -37.78
C TYR A 175 9.48 6.35 -37.07
N ILE A 176 8.26 5.83 -37.17
CA ILE A 176 7.80 4.63 -36.49
C ILE A 176 8.05 3.41 -37.39
N ARG A 177 8.69 2.40 -36.85
CA ARG A 177 9.01 1.15 -37.56
C ARG A 177 7.95 0.08 -37.26
N ARG A 178 7.95 -0.98 -38.08
CA ARG A 178 7.06 -2.14 -37.87
C ARG A 178 7.29 -2.81 -36.51
N GLU A 179 8.53 -2.92 -36.07
CA GLU A 179 8.89 -3.47 -34.77
C GLU A 179 8.30 -2.62 -33.60
N ASP A 180 8.22 -1.31 -33.76
CA ASP A 180 7.63 -0.41 -32.76
C ASP A 180 6.11 -0.58 -32.69
N GLU A 181 5.44 -0.88 -33.83
CA GLU A 181 4.02 -1.21 -33.87
C GLU A 181 3.73 -2.53 -33.13
N VAL A 182 4.58 -3.55 -33.32
CA VAL A 182 4.46 -4.84 -32.62
C VAL A 182 4.68 -4.64 -31.11
N LYS A 183 5.71 -3.90 -30.71
CA LYS A 183 5.98 -3.61 -29.30
C LYS A 183 4.83 -2.84 -28.62
N ARG A 184 4.25 -1.85 -29.34
CA ARG A 184 3.09 -1.13 -28.84
C ARG A 184 1.89 -2.05 -28.66
N LEU A 185 1.59 -2.90 -29.65
CA LEU A 185 0.49 -3.85 -29.59
C LEU A 185 0.66 -4.83 -28.42
N ASP A 186 1.85 -5.37 -28.27
CA ASP A 186 2.21 -6.26 -27.14
C ASP A 186 1.97 -5.58 -25.79
N ARG A 187 2.52 -4.36 -25.59
CA ARG A 187 2.34 -3.59 -24.36
C ARG A 187 0.86 -3.31 -24.07
N LEU A 188 0.08 -2.88 -25.06
CA LEU A 188 -1.35 -2.58 -24.88
C LEU A 188 -2.14 -3.81 -24.41
N ILE A 189 -1.81 -5.00 -24.90
CA ILE A 189 -2.46 -6.24 -24.46
C ILE A 189 -2.04 -6.59 -23.02
N TRP A 190 -0.77 -6.46 -22.68
CA TRP A 190 -0.27 -6.66 -21.32
C TRP A 190 -0.93 -5.72 -20.30
N ASP A 191 -1.21 -4.48 -20.71
CA ASP A 191 -1.85 -3.46 -19.87
C ASP A 191 -3.38 -3.60 -19.82
N GLY A 192 -3.95 -4.50 -20.64
CA GLY A 192 -5.39 -4.70 -20.70
C GLY A 192 -6.15 -3.65 -21.54
N HIS A 193 -5.43 -2.82 -22.31
CA HIS A 193 -6.00 -1.77 -23.17
C HIS A 193 -6.50 -2.34 -24.51
N PHE A 194 -7.44 -3.29 -24.45
CA PHE A 194 -7.85 -4.09 -25.61
C PHE A 194 -8.47 -3.26 -26.73
N GLU A 195 -9.18 -2.17 -26.44
CA GLU A 195 -9.75 -1.32 -27.50
C GLU A 195 -8.66 -0.57 -28.29
N ALA A 196 -7.60 -0.11 -27.59
CA ALA A 196 -6.43 0.45 -28.27
C ALA A 196 -5.65 -0.63 -29.04
N ALA A 197 -5.50 -1.83 -28.47
CA ALA A 197 -4.85 -2.96 -29.14
C ALA A 197 -5.59 -3.38 -30.43
N LYS A 198 -6.93 -3.38 -30.43
CA LYS A 198 -7.74 -3.67 -31.64
C LYS A 198 -7.45 -2.69 -32.78
N ARG A 199 -7.26 -1.40 -32.49
CA ARG A 199 -6.91 -0.40 -33.51
C ARG A 199 -5.54 -0.65 -34.14
N MET A 200 -4.63 -1.30 -33.41
CA MET A 200 -3.29 -1.64 -33.87
C MET A 200 -3.24 -2.85 -34.81
N LEU A 201 -4.28 -3.70 -34.87
CA LEU A 201 -4.27 -4.96 -35.61
C LEU A 201 -4.02 -4.80 -37.13
N THR A 202 -4.42 -3.68 -37.73
CA THR A 202 -4.17 -3.37 -39.14
C THR A 202 -2.76 -2.89 -39.42
N ARG A 203 -1.96 -2.60 -38.38
CA ARG A 203 -0.63 -2.00 -38.49
C ARG A 203 0.50 -3.02 -38.36
N VAL A 204 0.18 -4.23 -37.94
CA VAL A 204 1.14 -5.34 -37.80
C VAL A 204 0.92 -6.40 -38.88
N ASP A 205 1.92 -7.26 -39.07
CA ASP A 205 1.78 -8.39 -39.97
C ASP A 205 0.74 -9.42 -39.50
N ALA A 206 0.40 -10.35 -40.39
CA ALA A 206 -0.66 -11.35 -40.15
C ALA A 206 -0.35 -12.29 -38.96
N GLY A 207 0.94 -12.61 -38.73
CA GLY A 207 1.35 -13.48 -37.63
C GLY A 207 1.13 -12.80 -36.29
N HIS A 208 1.68 -11.60 -36.10
CA HIS A 208 1.49 -10.82 -34.85
C HIS A 208 0.03 -10.43 -34.61
N ARG A 209 -0.74 -10.16 -35.68
CA ARG A 209 -2.20 -9.97 -35.58
C ARG A 209 -2.89 -11.19 -34.97
N THR A 210 -2.58 -12.39 -35.51
CA THR A 210 -3.16 -13.64 -35.01
C THR A 210 -2.82 -13.90 -33.55
N VAL A 211 -1.57 -13.66 -33.15
CA VAL A 211 -1.14 -13.74 -31.74
C VAL A 211 -1.93 -12.76 -30.87
N ALA A 212 -2.05 -11.51 -31.29
CA ALA A 212 -2.78 -10.49 -30.55
C ALA A 212 -4.27 -10.82 -30.34
N GLU A 213 -4.94 -11.29 -31.44
CA GLU A 213 -6.33 -11.74 -31.39
C GLU A 213 -6.49 -12.93 -30.41
N ALA A 214 -5.58 -13.91 -30.47
CA ALA A 214 -5.59 -15.06 -29.56
C ALA A 214 -5.38 -14.61 -28.10
N ARG A 215 -4.41 -13.75 -27.83
CA ARG A 215 -4.14 -13.22 -26.48
C ARG A 215 -5.35 -12.47 -25.91
N MET A 216 -5.95 -11.56 -26.67
CA MET A 216 -7.14 -10.83 -26.24
C MET A 216 -8.33 -11.77 -25.97
N ALA A 217 -8.54 -12.79 -26.81
CA ALA A 217 -9.61 -13.78 -26.61
C ALA A 217 -9.38 -14.62 -25.35
N LEU A 218 -8.14 -15.06 -25.08
CA LEU A 218 -7.76 -15.78 -23.88
C LEU A 218 -7.93 -14.90 -22.62
N ALA A 219 -7.48 -13.65 -22.66
CA ALA A 219 -7.58 -12.72 -21.55
C ALA A 219 -9.03 -12.42 -21.16
N THR A 220 -9.91 -12.24 -22.15
CA THR A 220 -11.34 -11.92 -21.98
C THR A 220 -12.25 -13.14 -21.88
N MET A 221 -11.69 -14.35 -21.92
CA MET A 221 -12.43 -15.61 -21.83
C MET A 221 -13.52 -15.78 -22.91
N THR A 222 -13.30 -15.28 -24.11
CA THR A 222 -14.27 -15.40 -25.20
C THR A 222 -14.37 -16.82 -25.74
N GLY A 223 -15.57 -17.22 -26.23
CA GLY A 223 -15.87 -18.60 -26.59
C GLY A 223 -15.12 -19.15 -27.82
N ASN A 224 -14.39 -18.31 -28.58
CA ASN A 224 -13.62 -18.71 -29.75
C ASN A 224 -12.10 -18.80 -29.51
N ALA A 225 -11.65 -18.70 -28.24
CA ALA A 225 -10.23 -18.66 -27.89
C ALA A 225 -9.46 -19.88 -28.44
N ASP A 226 -9.99 -21.11 -28.31
CA ASP A 226 -9.34 -22.33 -28.81
C ASP A 226 -9.07 -22.29 -30.33
N ARG A 227 -10.02 -21.79 -31.10
CA ARG A 227 -9.85 -21.64 -32.55
C ARG A 227 -8.75 -20.66 -32.91
N LEU A 228 -8.66 -19.54 -32.16
CA LEU A 228 -7.64 -18.53 -32.39
C LEU A 228 -6.26 -19.05 -31.98
N VAL A 229 -6.15 -19.78 -30.90
CA VAL A 229 -4.91 -20.43 -30.43
C VAL A 229 -4.35 -21.38 -31.52
N GLN A 230 -5.22 -22.18 -32.19
CA GLN A 230 -4.80 -23.11 -33.26
C GLN A 230 -4.26 -22.41 -34.51
N ARG A 231 -4.59 -21.12 -34.69
CA ARG A 231 -4.14 -20.31 -35.85
C ARG A 231 -2.82 -19.60 -35.61
N VAL A 232 -2.31 -19.61 -34.38
CA VAL A 232 -1.04 -18.95 -34.05
C VAL A 232 0.11 -19.63 -34.82
N PRO A 233 0.94 -18.86 -35.56
CA PRO A 233 2.08 -19.42 -36.28
C PRO A 233 3.07 -20.10 -35.34
N ARG A 234 3.69 -21.19 -35.79
CA ARG A 234 4.64 -21.97 -34.97
C ARG A 234 5.82 -21.13 -34.46
N GLU A 235 6.32 -20.24 -35.30
CA GLU A 235 7.41 -19.31 -34.98
C GLU A 235 7.09 -18.32 -33.87
N LEU A 236 5.81 -18.03 -33.64
CA LEU A 236 5.31 -17.14 -32.60
C LEU A 236 4.67 -17.89 -31.43
N ALA A 237 4.63 -19.21 -31.47
CA ALA A 237 4.01 -20.02 -30.42
C ALA A 237 4.72 -19.94 -29.06
N SER A 238 5.98 -19.49 -29.04
CA SER A 238 6.79 -19.26 -27.84
C SER A 238 6.73 -17.80 -27.34
N ASP A 239 5.90 -16.94 -27.93
CA ASP A 239 5.74 -15.56 -27.45
C ASP A 239 5.36 -15.54 -25.97
N PRO A 240 6.09 -14.81 -25.09
CA PRO A 240 5.86 -14.83 -23.65
C PRO A 240 4.47 -14.37 -23.27
N GLY A 241 3.92 -13.34 -23.93
CA GLY A 241 2.59 -12.84 -23.67
C GLY A 241 1.49 -13.81 -24.09
N PHE A 242 1.67 -14.51 -25.21
CA PHE A 242 0.75 -15.55 -25.63
C PHE A 242 0.75 -16.75 -24.68
N LEU A 243 1.92 -17.22 -24.28
CA LEU A 243 2.04 -18.32 -23.31
C LEU A 243 1.45 -17.94 -21.94
N PHE A 244 1.67 -16.70 -21.49
CA PHE A 244 1.08 -16.18 -20.25
C PHE A 244 -0.45 -16.22 -20.29
N GLU A 245 -1.08 -15.65 -21.33
CA GLU A 245 -2.53 -15.64 -21.43
C GLU A 245 -3.12 -17.03 -21.60
N ARG A 246 -2.41 -17.93 -22.31
CA ARG A 246 -2.82 -19.32 -22.49
C ARG A 246 -2.75 -20.10 -21.17
N MET A 247 -1.69 -19.93 -20.39
CA MET A 247 -1.55 -20.50 -19.04
C MET A 247 -2.67 -20.02 -18.12
N ARG A 248 -2.86 -18.70 -18.04
CA ARG A 248 -3.89 -18.04 -17.25
C ARG A 248 -5.30 -18.51 -17.62
N TRP A 249 -5.61 -18.61 -18.91
CA TRP A 249 -6.88 -19.09 -19.43
C TRP A 249 -7.10 -20.57 -19.04
N ARG A 250 -6.08 -21.43 -19.22
CA ARG A 250 -6.16 -22.85 -18.82
C ARG A 250 -6.46 -22.98 -17.33
N ARG A 251 -5.73 -22.26 -16.48
CA ARG A 251 -6.02 -22.27 -15.03
C ARG A 251 -7.44 -21.82 -14.72
N ARG A 252 -7.96 -20.78 -15.39
CA ARG A 252 -9.34 -20.30 -15.20
C ARG A 252 -10.42 -21.27 -15.72
N LYS A 253 -10.03 -22.21 -16.53
CA LYS A 253 -10.85 -23.31 -17.04
C LYS A 253 -10.62 -24.64 -16.30
N ASP A 254 -9.94 -24.59 -15.16
CA ASP A 254 -9.57 -25.75 -14.35
C ASP A 254 -8.71 -26.79 -15.08
N MET A 255 -8.05 -26.39 -16.19
CA MET A 255 -7.12 -27.21 -16.98
C MET A 255 -5.70 -27.06 -16.40
N TYR A 256 -5.53 -27.48 -15.14
CA TYR A 256 -4.32 -27.21 -14.35
C TYR A 256 -3.06 -27.86 -14.95
N ASP A 257 -3.11 -29.13 -15.38
CA ASP A 257 -1.96 -29.81 -15.98
C ASP A 257 -1.42 -29.06 -17.19
N GLY A 258 -2.31 -28.59 -18.04
CA GLY A 258 -1.93 -27.80 -19.20
C GLY A 258 -1.40 -26.39 -18.86
N ALA A 259 -1.80 -25.82 -17.75
CA ALA A 259 -1.23 -24.55 -17.26
C ALA A 259 0.17 -24.77 -16.69
N ILE A 260 0.38 -25.87 -15.96
CA ILE A 260 1.66 -26.27 -15.38
C ILE A 260 2.68 -26.60 -16.48
N ASP A 261 2.25 -27.33 -17.52
CA ASP A 261 3.10 -27.63 -18.68
C ASP A 261 3.70 -26.36 -19.32
N ILE A 262 2.89 -25.30 -19.46
CA ILE A 262 3.39 -24.02 -19.95
C ILE A 262 4.44 -23.40 -19.00
N LEU A 263 4.26 -23.51 -17.68
CA LEU A 263 5.24 -22.99 -16.71
C LEU A 263 6.56 -23.76 -16.73
N ASP A 264 6.51 -25.07 -16.94
CA ASP A 264 7.70 -25.92 -17.01
C ASP A 264 8.54 -25.64 -18.26
N HIS A 265 7.89 -25.17 -19.36
CA HIS A 265 8.51 -24.83 -20.64
C HIS A 265 8.51 -23.32 -20.92
N ALA A 266 8.29 -22.49 -19.90
CA ALA A 266 8.27 -21.05 -20.07
C ALA A 266 9.62 -20.50 -20.56
N PRO A 267 9.60 -19.46 -21.42
CA PRO A 267 10.83 -18.82 -21.87
C PRO A 267 11.61 -18.22 -20.70
N LYS A 268 12.94 -18.09 -20.87
CA LYS A 268 13.80 -17.49 -19.85
C LYS A 268 13.43 -16.03 -19.58
N ASP A 269 13.15 -15.28 -20.64
CA ASP A 269 12.65 -13.91 -20.55
C ASP A 269 11.12 -13.93 -20.52
N LEU A 270 10.56 -13.65 -19.36
CA LEU A 270 9.12 -13.63 -19.14
C LEU A 270 8.47 -12.29 -19.48
N VAL A 271 9.23 -11.27 -19.86
CA VAL A 271 8.82 -9.88 -20.12
C VAL A 271 8.20 -9.22 -18.87
N ARG A 272 7.24 -9.86 -18.18
CA ARG A 272 6.60 -9.39 -16.95
C ARG A 272 6.62 -10.45 -15.85
N PRO A 273 7.78 -10.74 -15.26
CA PRO A 273 7.95 -11.86 -14.33
C PRO A 273 7.04 -11.79 -13.09
N GLN A 274 6.68 -10.59 -12.63
CA GLN A 274 5.75 -10.42 -11.50
C GLN A 274 4.31 -10.90 -11.83
N ALA A 275 3.85 -10.71 -13.07
CA ALA A 275 2.54 -11.21 -13.51
C ALA A 275 2.53 -12.76 -13.53
N TRP A 276 3.62 -13.36 -14.02
CA TRP A 276 3.80 -14.82 -14.00
C TRP A 276 3.82 -15.39 -12.59
N TRP A 277 4.43 -14.66 -11.63
CA TRP A 277 4.44 -15.09 -10.24
C TRP A 277 3.03 -15.21 -9.67
N GLY A 278 2.15 -14.25 -9.91
CA GLY A 278 0.77 -14.31 -9.43
C GLY A 278 0.01 -15.57 -9.88
N GLU A 279 0.17 -15.97 -11.14
CA GLU A 279 -0.45 -17.20 -11.65
C GLU A 279 0.24 -18.46 -11.10
N ARG A 280 1.57 -18.43 -10.97
CA ARG A 280 2.38 -19.52 -10.39
C ARG A 280 2.01 -19.77 -8.93
N GLU A 281 1.85 -18.73 -8.10
CA GLU A 281 1.43 -18.86 -6.70
C GLU A 281 0.08 -19.60 -6.59
N MET A 282 -0.88 -19.27 -7.45
CA MET A 282 -2.18 -19.96 -7.46
C MET A 282 -2.04 -21.45 -7.80
N LEU A 283 -1.17 -21.79 -8.76
CA LEU A 283 -0.90 -23.20 -9.12
C LEU A 283 -0.15 -23.96 -8.02
N VAL A 284 0.79 -23.32 -7.32
CA VAL A 284 1.44 -23.88 -6.12
C VAL A 284 0.40 -24.24 -5.06
N ARG A 285 -0.51 -23.32 -4.75
CA ARG A 285 -1.56 -23.55 -3.74
C ARG A 285 -2.55 -24.62 -4.17
N HIS A 286 -2.88 -24.69 -5.44
CA HIS A 286 -3.71 -25.75 -6.01
C HIS A 286 -3.01 -27.13 -5.88
N ALA A 287 -1.73 -27.23 -6.21
CA ALA A 287 -0.96 -28.46 -6.04
C ALA A 287 -0.91 -28.90 -4.56
N LEU A 288 -0.72 -27.97 -3.62
CA LEU A 288 -0.77 -28.25 -2.18
C LEU A 288 -2.14 -28.80 -1.75
N GLN A 289 -3.25 -28.20 -2.21
CA GLN A 289 -4.61 -28.63 -1.90
C GLN A 289 -4.89 -30.04 -2.40
N ASN A 290 -4.30 -30.42 -3.54
CA ASN A 290 -4.43 -31.76 -4.11
C ASN A 290 -3.41 -32.78 -3.56
N GLY A 291 -2.54 -32.37 -2.62
CA GLY A 291 -1.53 -33.25 -2.02
C GLY A 291 -0.30 -33.49 -2.89
N ASP A 292 -0.17 -32.83 -4.05
CA ASP A 292 1.02 -32.93 -4.90
C ASP A 292 2.14 -31.97 -4.42
N ILE A 293 2.78 -32.39 -3.34
CA ILE A 293 3.76 -31.59 -2.62
C ILE A 293 5.02 -31.35 -3.46
N SER A 294 5.48 -32.39 -4.17
CA SER A 294 6.69 -32.28 -5.02
C SER A 294 6.48 -31.28 -6.15
N LEU A 295 5.31 -31.27 -6.77
CA LEU A 295 4.93 -30.30 -7.78
C LEU A 295 4.85 -28.89 -7.18
N ALA A 296 4.20 -28.75 -6.03
CA ALA A 296 4.07 -27.44 -5.34
C ALA A 296 5.45 -26.84 -5.07
N TYR A 297 6.38 -27.62 -4.52
CA TYR A 297 7.74 -27.15 -4.28
C TYR A 297 8.46 -26.77 -5.58
N ARG A 298 8.42 -27.63 -6.60
CA ARG A 298 9.05 -27.35 -7.90
C ARG A 298 8.55 -26.05 -8.52
N LEU A 299 7.24 -25.82 -8.48
CA LEU A 299 6.63 -24.59 -8.99
C LEU A 299 7.05 -23.37 -8.18
N ALA A 300 7.08 -23.45 -6.86
CA ALA A 300 7.49 -22.36 -5.98
C ALA A 300 8.98 -22.04 -6.15
N ALA A 301 9.86 -23.04 -6.10
CA ALA A 301 11.31 -22.85 -6.14
C ALA A 301 11.83 -22.30 -7.49
N ARG A 302 11.08 -22.52 -8.59
CA ARG A 302 11.45 -22.04 -9.93
C ARG A 302 10.78 -20.72 -10.30
N HIS A 303 10.60 -19.80 -9.33
CA HIS A 303 9.95 -18.51 -9.60
C HIS A 303 10.77 -17.56 -10.47
N ASN A 304 12.10 -17.73 -10.56
CA ASN A 304 13.03 -16.95 -11.38
C ASN A 304 13.00 -15.41 -11.12
N LEU A 305 12.51 -14.99 -9.98
CA LEU A 305 12.54 -13.60 -9.55
C LEU A 305 13.81 -13.33 -8.75
N THR A 306 14.34 -12.11 -8.87
CA THR A 306 15.58 -11.70 -8.18
C THR A 306 15.35 -10.66 -7.10
N ASN A 307 14.21 -9.96 -7.13
CA ASN A 307 13.89 -8.89 -6.20
C ASN A 307 12.37 -8.63 -6.13
N GLY A 308 11.99 -7.72 -5.27
CA GLY A 308 10.61 -7.24 -5.14
C GLY A 308 9.72 -8.17 -4.31
N VAL A 309 8.42 -7.84 -4.30
CA VAL A 309 7.42 -8.56 -3.48
C VAL A 309 7.29 -10.02 -3.94
N GLY A 310 7.23 -10.25 -5.25
CA GLY A 310 7.12 -11.61 -5.79
C GLY A 310 8.32 -12.51 -5.46
N PHE A 311 9.54 -11.96 -5.41
CA PHE A 311 10.71 -12.69 -4.93
C PHE A 311 10.55 -13.10 -3.46
N ALA A 312 10.15 -12.14 -2.60
CA ALA A 312 9.97 -12.41 -1.18
C ALA A 312 8.90 -13.47 -0.93
N ASP A 313 7.79 -13.42 -1.68
CA ASP A 313 6.72 -14.41 -1.60
C ASP A 313 7.14 -15.76 -2.19
N GLY A 314 7.93 -15.77 -3.27
CA GLY A 314 8.44 -16.99 -3.91
C GLY A 314 9.37 -17.76 -3.01
N GLU A 315 10.39 -17.11 -2.46
CA GLU A 315 11.33 -17.71 -1.53
C GLU A 315 10.62 -18.19 -0.25
N PHE A 316 9.69 -17.37 0.26
CA PHE A 316 8.90 -17.80 1.42
C PHE A 316 8.08 -19.07 1.11
N LEU A 317 7.33 -19.06 0.01
CA LEU A 317 6.43 -20.17 -0.33
C LEU A 317 7.23 -21.46 -0.62
N ALA A 318 8.36 -21.37 -1.32
CA ALA A 318 9.27 -22.49 -1.55
C ALA A 318 9.82 -23.04 -0.22
N GLY A 319 10.31 -22.16 0.64
CA GLY A 319 10.81 -22.53 1.96
C GLY A 319 9.76 -23.17 2.85
N TRP A 320 8.54 -22.63 2.84
CA TRP A 320 7.43 -23.14 3.64
C TRP A 320 6.97 -24.52 3.16
N VAL A 321 6.85 -24.73 1.84
CA VAL A 321 6.53 -26.05 1.26
C VAL A 321 7.62 -27.06 1.56
N ALA A 322 8.90 -26.70 1.40
CA ALA A 322 10.02 -27.57 1.74
C ALA A 322 10.00 -27.97 3.22
N LEU A 323 9.86 -26.98 4.11
CA LEU A 323 9.91 -27.22 5.56
C LEU A 323 8.73 -28.05 6.08
N ARG A 324 7.49 -27.69 5.68
CA ARG A 324 6.28 -28.21 6.32
C ARG A 324 5.70 -29.43 5.65
N PHE A 325 5.85 -29.55 4.34
CA PHE A 325 5.22 -30.61 3.57
C PHE A 325 6.22 -31.63 3.03
N LEU A 326 7.33 -31.19 2.41
CA LEU A 326 8.37 -32.11 1.95
C LEU A 326 9.23 -32.66 3.09
N ARG A 327 9.28 -31.95 4.24
CA ARG A 327 10.20 -32.20 5.34
C ARG A 327 11.69 -32.14 4.94
N ASP A 328 11.97 -31.40 3.88
CA ASP A 328 13.33 -31.02 3.50
C ASP A 328 13.71 -29.73 4.26
N TYR A 329 14.16 -29.95 5.50
CA TYR A 329 14.42 -28.87 6.44
C TYR A 329 15.56 -27.97 6.00
N GLN A 330 16.57 -28.57 5.33
CA GLN A 330 17.72 -27.80 4.84
C GLN A 330 17.35 -26.92 3.65
N ALA A 331 16.58 -27.44 2.69
CA ALA A 331 16.06 -26.63 1.59
C ALA A 331 15.18 -25.49 2.11
N GLY A 332 14.30 -25.78 3.06
CA GLY A 332 13.47 -24.75 3.72
C GLY A 332 14.32 -23.66 4.36
N TYR A 333 15.32 -24.04 5.15
CA TYR A 333 16.25 -23.11 5.78
C TYR A 333 16.96 -22.21 4.74
N ASN A 334 17.47 -22.80 3.67
CA ASN A 334 18.20 -22.06 2.63
C ASN A 334 17.32 -20.99 1.95
N HIS A 335 16.05 -21.32 1.66
CA HIS A 335 15.09 -20.35 1.11
C HIS A 335 14.83 -19.19 2.07
N PHE A 336 14.63 -19.46 3.37
CA PHE A 336 14.38 -18.40 4.35
C PHE A 336 15.59 -17.51 4.60
N VAL A 337 16.80 -18.07 4.58
CA VAL A 337 18.04 -17.29 4.67
C VAL A 337 18.21 -16.41 3.42
N ARG A 338 17.93 -16.94 2.23
CA ARG A 338 17.97 -16.17 0.99
C ARG A 338 16.91 -15.06 1.03
N LEU A 339 15.69 -15.34 1.45
CA LEU A 339 14.67 -14.32 1.67
C LEU A 339 15.19 -13.20 2.58
N TYR A 340 15.73 -13.55 3.76
CA TYR A 340 16.22 -12.56 4.72
C TYR A 340 17.33 -11.67 4.15
N ASN A 341 18.27 -12.24 3.40
CA ASN A 341 19.43 -11.52 2.88
C ASN A 341 19.08 -10.52 1.76
N GLU A 342 18.01 -10.77 1.02
CA GLU A 342 17.68 -9.99 -0.19
C GLU A 342 16.54 -8.98 0.04
N VAL A 343 15.99 -8.90 1.25
CA VAL A 343 14.91 -7.96 1.57
C VAL A 343 15.38 -6.91 2.58
N THR A 344 14.74 -5.74 2.55
CA THR A 344 15.09 -4.62 3.44
C THR A 344 13.96 -4.21 4.39
N ARG A 345 12.73 -4.62 4.10
CA ARG A 345 11.59 -4.19 4.91
C ARG A 345 11.45 -5.02 6.18
N PRO A 346 11.22 -4.41 7.35
CA PRO A 346 11.11 -5.07 8.64
C PRO A 346 10.17 -6.29 8.66
N VAL A 347 9.04 -6.20 7.98
CA VAL A 347 8.07 -7.29 7.88
C VAL A 347 8.64 -8.51 7.18
N SER A 348 9.35 -8.31 6.07
CA SER A 348 9.96 -9.39 5.30
C SER A 348 11.20 -9.96 6.01
N LEU A 349 12.01 -9.10 6.64
CA LEU A 349 13.13 -9.50 7.48
C LEU A 349 12.68 -10.39 8.64
N ALA A 350 11.64 -9.95 9.37
CA ALA A 350 11.08 -10.73 10.47
C ALA A 350 10.52 -12.09 9.99
N ARG A 351 9.85 -12.12 8.83
CA ARG A 351 9.31 -13.35 8.24
C ARG A 351 10.43 -14.32 7.90
N GLY A 352 11.45 -13.89 7.17
CA GLY A 352 12.61 -14.72 6.80
C GLY A 352 13.33 -15.26 8.03
N ALA A 353 13.66 -14.40 8.99
CA ALA A 353 14.36 -14.77 10.21
C ALA A 353 13.54 -15.74 11.09
N TYR A 354 12.24 -15.48 11.31
CA TYR A 354 11.39 -16.37 12.10
C TYR A 354 11.33 -17.77 11.50
N TRP A 355 11.13 -17.89 10.19
CA TRP A 355 11.02 -19.18 9.53
C TRP A 355 12.38 -19.90 9.38
N ALA A 356 13.49 -19.15 9.24
CA ALA A 356 14.84 -19.74 9.37
C ALA A 356 15.07 -20.31 10.79
N GLY A 357 14.61 -19.59 11.82
CA GLY A 357 14.63 -20.08 13.20
C GLY A 357 13.80 -21.35 13.37
N ARG A 358 12.59 -21.42 12.79
CA ARG A 358 11.75 -22.64 12.82
C ARG A 358 12.42 -23.83 12.11
N ALA A 359 13.08 -23.58 10.98
CA ALA A 359 13.80 -24.62 10.25
C ALA A 359 15.00 -25.14 11.05
N ALA A 360 15.77 -24.26 11.70
CA ALA A 360 16.88 -24.63 12.58
C ALA A 360 16.41 -25.38 13.84
N GLU A 361 15.29 -24.95 14.44
CA GLU A 361 14.67 -25.58 15.61
C GLU A 361 14.29 -27.05 15.34
N ILE A 362 13.63 -27.32 14.19
CA ILE A 362 13.22 -28.66 13.79
C ILE A 362 14.43 -29.55 13.54
N GLN A 363 15.54 -29.02 13.05
CA GLN A 363 16.79 -29.75 12.84
C GLN A 363 17.60 -29.96 14.12
N GLY A 364 17.14 -29.47 15.27
CA GLY A 364 17.81 -29.58 16.57
C GLY A 364 18.93 -28.56 16.80
N TYR A 365 19.16 -27.59 15.92
CA TYR A 365 20.17 -26.53 16.05
C TYR A 365 19.68 -25.41 16.97
N LYS A 366 19.60 -25.67 18.27
CA LYS A 366 18.96 -24.77 19.24
C LYS A 366 19.57 -23.38 19.31
N ASP A 367 20.91 -23.26 19.29
CA ASP A 367 21.59 -21.98 19.37
C ASP A 367 21.37 -21.15 18.09
N LEU A 368 21.40 -21.80 16.93
CA LEU A 368 21.10 -21.16 15.66
C LEU A 368 19.63 -20.70 15.59
N ALA A 369 18.71 -21.53 16.06
CA ALA A 369 17.29 -21.17 16.14
C ALA A 369 17.08 -19.96 17.07
N SER A 370 17.71 -19.95 18.24
CA SER A 370 17.65 -18.81 19.16
C SER A 370 18.19 -17.52 18.52
N THR A 371 19.31 -17.58 17.81
CA THR A 371 19.90 -16.44 17.09
C THR A 371 18.94 -15.88 16.04
N TRP A 372 18.29 -16.75 15.28
CA TRP A 372 17.30 -16.33 14.28
C TRP A 372 16.05 -15.72 14.90
N TYR A 373 15.53 -16.31 15.98
CA TYR A 373 14.39 -15.76 16.70
C TYR A 373 14.74 -14.39 17.34
N GLN A 374 15.94 -14.23 17.92
CA GLN A 374 16.40 -12.92 18.39
C GLN A 374 16.49 -11.88 17.25
N THR A 375 16.92 -12.30 16.07
CA THR A 375 16.97 -11.45 14.89
C THR A 375 15.57 -11.01 14.43
N ALA A 376 14.62 -11.93 14.39
CA ALA A 376 13.23 -11.61 14.05
C ALA A 376 12.57 -10.71 15.11
N ALA A 377 12.82 -10.96 16.40
CA ALA A 377 12.26 -10.22 17.53
C ALA A 377 12.69 -8.74 17.58
N LYS A 378 13.77 -8.35 16.90
CA LYS A 378 14.14 -6.93 16.70
C LYS A 378 13.02 -6.14 16.00
N HIS A 379 12.15 -6.82 15.27
CA HIS A 379 11.02 -6.23 14.54
C HIS A 379 9.68 -6.45 15.28
N LEU A 380 9.62 -6.12 16.56
CA LEU A 380 8.51 -6.45 17.47
C LEU A 380 7.15 -5.86 17.07
N ALA A 381 7.11 -4.83 16.23
CA ALA A 381 5.87 -4.30 15.68
C ALA A 381 5.31 -5.14 14.50
N THR A 382 5.91 -6.31 14.20
CA THR A 382 5.50 -7.20 13.11
C THR A 382 5.02 -8.54 13.64
N TYR A 383 4.12 -9.19 12.92
CA TYR A 383 3.55 -10.49 13.26
C TYR A 383 4.62 -11.55 13.59
N TYR A 384 5.62 -11.72 12.70
CA TYR A 384 6.69 -12.68 12.92
C TYR A 384 7.70 -12.26 13.98
N GLY A 385 7.90 -10.96 14.18
CA GLY A 385 8.71 -10.43 15.28
C GLY A 385 8.09 -10.77 16.63
N GLN A 386 6.77 -10.65 16.75
CA GLN A 386 6.03 -11.01 17.96
C GLN A 386 6.03 -12.52 18.22
N LEU A 387 5.85 -13.34 17.17
CA LEU A 387 5.97 -14.81 17.28
C LEU A 387 7.38 -15.23 17.73
N ALA A 388 8.40 -14.59 17.19
CA ALA A 388 9.80 -14.85 17.56
C ALA A 388 10.09 -14.47 19.02
N ALA A 389 9.61 -13.29 19.44
CA ALA A 389 9.74 -12.84 20.83
C ALA A 389 9.11 -13.85 21.81
N ALA A 390 7.95 -14.40 21.48
CA ALA A 390 7.32 -15.45 22.27
C ALA A 390 8.15 -16.75 22.33
N LYS A 391 8.90 -17.10 21.27
CA LYS A 391 9.77 -18.28 21.21
C LYS A 391 11.01 -18.19 22.09
N ILE A 392 11.58 -17.00 22.27
CA ILE A 392 12.79 -16.83 23.08
C ILE A 392 12.53 -16.71 24.59
N GLY A 393 11.28 -16.94 25.01
CA GLY A 393 10.92 -17.05 26.44
C GLY A 393 11.03 -15.72 27.19
N GLY A 394 10.84 -14.63 26.47
CA GLY A 394 10.87 -13.30 27.11
C GLY A 394 9.60 -13.04 27.89
N ASP A 395 9.74 -12.76 29.19
CA ASP A 395 8.72 -12.14 30.04
C ASP A 395 8.32 -10.72 29.55
N GLY A 396 8.31 -10.50 28.26
CA GLY A 396 8.07 -9.19 27.63
C GLY A 396 9.20 -8.17 27.83
N LYS A 397 10.34 -8.57 28.41
CA LYS A 397 11.48 -7.68 28.71
C LYS A 397 12.48 -7.52 27.57
N ALA A 398 12.40 -8.29 26.49
CA ALA A 398 13.47 -8.39 25.51
C ALA A 398 13.45 -7.32 24.40
N ALA A 399 12.35 -6.63 24.15
CA ALA A 399 12.31 -5.51 23.22
C ALA A 399 11.23 -4.53 23.68
N VAL A 400 11.63 -3.40 24.16
CA VAL A 400 10.71 -2.30 24.46
C VAL A 400 10.53 -1.51 23.18
N LEU A 401 9.27 -1.37 22.72
CA LEU A 401 8.95 -0.39 21.68
C LEU A 401 8.90 0.99 22.35
N GLU A 402 9.80 1.85 21.95
CA GLU A 402 9.88 3.22 22.45
C GLU A 402 9.71 4.20 21.28
N ASP A 403 8.99 5.28 21.54
CA ASP A 403 8.90 6.37 20.58
C ASP A 403 10.19 7.17 20.56
N PRO A 404 10.64 7.66 19.40
CA PRO A 404 11.72 8.65 19.33
C PRO A 404 11.42 9.87 20.22
N GLN A 405 12.46 10.49 20.75
CA GLN A 405 12.35 11.61 21.69
C GLN A 405 13.09 12.84 21.13
N PRO A 406 12.47 13.60 20.20
CA PRO A 406 13.09 14.78 19.61
C PRO A 406 13.50 15.79 20.68
N THR A 407 14.68 16.37 20.56
CA THR A 407 15.17 17.43 21.41
C THR A 407 14.41 18.74 21.18
N GLN A 408 14.46 19.66 22.12
CA GLN A 408 13.87 21.01 21.99
C GLN A 408 14.47 21.78 20.79
N ALA A 409 15.75 21.56 20.48
CA ALA A 409 16.42 22.18 19.36
C ALA A 409 15.86 21.66 18.02
N GLU A 410 15.62 20.33 17.90
CA GLU A 410 15.01 19.71 16.73
C GLU A 410 13.57 20.16 16.54
N ILE A 411 12.78 20.22 17.60
CA ILE A 411 11.40 20.73 17.58
C ILE A 411 11.41 22.20 17.08
N ALA A 412 12.29 23.06 17.63
CA ALA A 412 12.36 24.44 17.21
C ALA A 412 12.84 24.63 15.76
N ALA A 413 13.72 23.75 15.27
CA ALA A 413 14.15 23.75 13.87
C ALA A 413 13.02 23.28 12.94
N PHE A 414 12.28 22.24 13.33
CA PHE A 414 11.13 21.72 12.60
C PHE A 414 10.02 22.78 12.48
N ASP A 415 9.68 23.46 13.57
CA ASP A 415 8.63 24.49 13.61
C ASP A 415 8.90 25.70 12.69
N LYS A 416 10.17 25.96 12.36
CA LYS A 416 10.57 27.03 11.44
C LYS A 416 10.39 26.65 9.97
N GLN A 417 10.23 25.37 9.65
CA GLN A 417 10.05 24.92 8.27
C GLN A 417 8.75 25.46 7.67
N GLU A 418 8.81 25.98 6.44
CA GLU A 418 7.65 26.57 5.77
C GLU A 418 6.48 25.60 5.68
N LEU A 419 6.72 24.35 5.28
CA LEU A 419 5.66 23.34 5.13
C LEU A 419 4.99 22.98 6.47
N VAL A 420 5.73 23.03 7.56
CA VAL A 420 5.19 22.84 8.93
C VAL A 420 4.27 24.00 9.30
N ARG A 421 4.73 25.23 9.06
CA ARG A 421 3.91 26.43 9.27
C ARG A 421 2.66 26.44 8.42
N VAL A 422 2.76 26.08 7.11
CA VAL A 422 1.60 25.91 6.21
C VAL A 422 0.62 24.91 6.80
N THR A 423 1.11 23.75 7.25
CA THR A 423 0.26 22.68 7.78
C THR A 423 -0.50 23.11 9.05
N ARG A 424 0.16 23.82 9.97
CA ARG A 424 -0.48 24.39 11.16
C ARG A 424 -1.50 25.47 10.80
N ALA A 425 -1.11 26.39 9.91
CA ALA A 425 -1.98 27.46 9.47
C ALA A 425 -3.25 26.94 8.76
N LEU A 426 -3.15 25.84 7.98
CA LEU A 426 -4.32 25.15 7.41
C LEU A 426 -5.28 24.70 8.50
N ALA A 427 -4.79 24.12 9.58
CA ALA A 427 -5.63 23.70 10.71
C ALA A 427 -6.31 24.91 11.40
N GLU A 428 -5.56 26.00 11.64
CA GLU A 428 -6.11 27.24 12.20
C GLU A 428 -7.18 27.89 11.33
N ALA A 429 -7.08 27.72 10.00
CA ALA A 429 -8.06 28.19 9.03
C ALA A 429 -9.20 27.17 8.74
N GLU A 430 -9.37 26.12 9.57
CA GLU A 430 -10.34 25.03 9.38
C GLU A 430 -10.23 24.35 8.00
N ALA A 431 -9.02 24.25 7.49
CA ALA A 431 -8.67 23.71 6.17
C ALA A 431 -7.73 22.49 6.25
N ALA A 432 -7.74 21.75 7.38
CA ALA A 432 -6.90 20.57 7.59
C ALA A 432 -7.18 19.41 6.59
N ASP A 433 -8.29 19.44 5.86
CA ASP A 433 -8.58 18.56 4.73
C ASP A 433 -7.58 18.71 3.59
N PHE A 434 -6.96 19.87 3.42
CA PHE A 434 -5.89 20.12 2.45
C PHE A 434 -4.47 19.82 2.95
N ALA A 435 -4.29 19.37 4.19
CA ALA A 435 -2.97 19.13 4.78
C ALA A 435 -2.23 17.89 4.24
N LYS A 436 -2.94 16.92 3.64
CA LYS A 436 -2.37 15.62 3.21
C LYS A 436 -1.11 15.74 2.34
N PRO A 437 -1.05 16.54 1.26
CA PRO A 437 0.16 16.62 0.44
C PRO A 437 1.37 17.15 1.22
N PHE A 438 1.17 18.06 2.17
CA PHE A 438 2.23 18.63 2.99
C PHE A 438 2.79 17.62 3.99
N ILE A 439 1.94 16.89 4.72
CA ILE A 439 2.36 15.82 5.63
C ILE A 439 3.10 14.72 4.87
N LEU A 440 2.62 14.31 3.70
CA LEU A 440 3.29 13.29 2.89
C LEU A 440 4.67 13.77 2.41
N LYS A 441 4.80 15.03 1.98
CA LYS A 441 6.08 15.61 1.58
C LYS A 441 7.04 15.72 2.75
N LEU A 442 6.59 16.17 3.92
CA LEU A 442 7.40 16.20 5.14
C LEU A 442 7.88 14.79 5.52
N SER A 443 7.01 13.76 5.39
CA SER A 443 7.40 12.36 5.62
C SER A 443 8.46 11.86 4.63
N ASP A 444 8.44 12.34 3.38
CA ASP A 444 9.45 11.99 2.37
C ASP A 444 10.78 12.72 2.61
N LEU A 445 10.75 13.88 3.28
CA LEU A 445 11.93 14.66 3.65
C LEU A 445 12.57 14.19 4.97
N ALA A 446 11.83 13.49 5.82
CA ALA A 446 12.29 12.97 7.10
C ALA A 446 13.43 11.96 6.90
N LYS A 447 14.53 12.13 7.65
CA LYS A 447 15.75 11.31 7.52
C LYS A 447 16.07 10.54 8.80
N THR A 448 15.69 11.07 9.95
CA THR A 448 15.96 10.49 11.26
C THR A 448 14.68 9.97 11.91
N PRO A 449 14.77 9.08 12.90
CA PRO A 449 13.61 8.66 13.68
C PRO A 449 12.86 9.85 14.29
N ASP A 450 13.58 10.87 14.74
CA ASP A 450 13.01 12.07 15.36
C ASP A 450 12.28 12.95 14.35
N ASP A 451 12.80 13.08 13.11
CA ASP A 451 12.07 13.75 12.03
C ASP A 451 10.72 13.07 11.76
N HIS A 452 10.70 11.74 11.66
CA HIS A 452 9.47 10.98 11.45
C HIS A 452 8.47 11.18 12.61
N ALA A 453 8.96 11.20 13.85
CA ALA A 453 8.11 11.45 15.03
C ALA A 453 7.51 12.85 15.00
N LEU A 454 8.29 13.87 14.64
CA LEU A 454 7.82 15.26 14.53
C LEU A 454 6.73 15.41 13.46
N VAL A 455 6.90 14.80 12.29
CA VAL A 455 5.89 14.83 11.21
C VAL A 455 4.59 14.14 11.64
N ALA A 456 4.68 12.98 12.27
CA ALA A 456 3.50 12.26 12.74
C ALA A 456 2.79 13.02 13.89
N THR A 457 3.56 13.65 14.79
CA THR A 457 3.02 14.52 15.85
C THR A 457 2.33 15.75 15.27
N LEU A 458 2.88 16.38 14.23
CA LEU A 458 2.22 17.48 13.54
C LEU A 458 0.85 17.07 13.00
N ALA A 459 0.75 15.90 12.36
CA ALA A 459 -0.51 15.37 11.86
C ALA A 459 -1.55 15.13 12.99
N GLU A 460 -1.10 14.64 14.15
CA GLU A 460 -1.95 14.48 15.33
C GLU A 460 -2.43 15.83 15.86
N GLN A 461 -1.54 16.82 15.99
CA GLN A 461 -1.84 18.18 16.46
C GLN A 461 -2.90 18.90 15.62
N ILE A 462 -2.92 18.66 14.31
CA ILE A 462 -3.94 19.20 13.41
C ILE A 462 -5.23 18.34 13.36
N ASN A 463 -5.39 17.42 14.31
CA ASN A 463 -6.54 16.51 14.43
C ASN A 463 -6.78 15.63 13.17
N ARG A 464 -5.67 15.15 12.56
CA ARG A 464 -5.66 14.24 11.41
C ARG A 464 -4.96 12.92 11.76
N PRO A 465 -5.58 12.07 12.60
CA PRO A 465 -5.00 10.78 12.99
C PRO A 465 -4.75 9.86 11.78
N ASP A 466 -5.52 9.97 10.72
CA ASP A 466 -5.30 9.28 9.45
C ASP A 466 -3.94 9.64 8.83
N LEU A 467 -3.58 10.92 8.84
CA LEU A 467 -2.28 11.38 8.34
C LEU A 467 -1.13 10.99 9.29
N ALA A 468 -1.38 10.99 10.60
CA ALA A 468 -0.41 10.50 11.57
C ALA A 468 -0.09 9.02 11.36
N VAL A 469 -1.10 8.17 11.16
CA VAL A 469 -0.92 6.75 10.80
C VAL A 469 -0.22 6.60 9.46
N ALA A 470 -0.54 7.44 8.45
CA ALA A 470 0.12 7.40 7.15
C ALA A 470 1.62 7.75 7.26
N ALA A 471 1.98 8.77 8.04
CA ALA A 471 3.37 9.13 8.33
C ALA A 471 4.10 8.01 9.09
N ALA A 472 3.47 7.42 10.11
CA ALA A 472 4.03 6.31 10.86
C ALA A 472 4.22 5.03 10.01
N LYS A 473 3.31 4.74 9.08
CA LYS A 473 3.49 3.65 8.11
C LYS A 473 4.70 3.87 7.20
N ARG A 474 4.96 5.13 6.76
CA ARG A 474 6.17 5.46 6.00
C ARG A 474 7.45 5.25 6.83
N ALA A 475 7.46 5.74 8.07
CA ALA A 475 8.55 5.53 9.02
C ALA A 475 8.84 4.03 9.24
N SER A 476 7.81 3.21 9.36
CA SER A 476 7.96 1.77 9.58
C SER A 476 8.65 1.03 8.43
N TYR A 477 8.60 1.55 7.19
CA TYR A 477 9.35 0.99 6.07
C TYR A 477 10.87 1.15 6.23
N GLN A 478 11.30 2.12 7.04
CA GLN A 478 12.69 2.37 7.40
C GLN A 478 13.06 1.77 8.78
N GLY A 479 12.15 1.00 9.38
CA GLY A 479 12.36 0.36 10.68
C GLY A 479 12.02 1.23 11.88
N VAL A 480 11.53 2.46 11.67
CA VAL A 480 11.13 3.37 12.74
C VAL A 480 9.69 3.07 13.16
N VAL A 481 9.46 2.74 14.42
CA VAL A 481 8.14 2.49 14.99
C VAL A 481 7.70 3.70 15.79
N LEU A 482 6.56 4.28 15.43
CA LEU A 482 5.94 5.39 16.16
C LEU A 482 4.69 4.85 16.86
N LEU A 483 4.78 4.63 18.16
CA LEU A 483 3.68 4.05 18.92
C LEU A 483 2.55 5.05 19.13
N ALA A 484 2.89 6.26 19.54
CA ALA A 484 1.89 7.26 19.88
C ALA A 484 1.03 7.61 18.66
N GLN A 485 1.64 8.02 17.57
CA GLN A 485 0.97 8.55 16.39
C GLN A 485 0.56 7.45 15.42
N GLY A 486 1.33 6.36 15.36
CA GLY A 486 1.05 5.23 14.47
C GLY A 486 -0.09 4.32 14.97
N TYR A 487 -0.43 4.41 16.24
CA TYR A 487 -1.50 3.64 16.88
C TYR A 487 -2.41 4.55 17.69
N PRO A 488 -3.16 5.46 17.09
CA PRO A 488 -3.99 6.43 17.79
C PRO A 488 -5.06 5.76 18.64
N ILE A 489 -5.27 6.30 19.84
CA ILE A 489 -6.32 5.83 20.75
C ILE A 489 -7.51 6.77 20.63
N THR A 490 -8.54 6.32 19.91
CA THR A 490 -9.81 7.05 19.80
C THR A 490 -10.85 6.51 20.78
N GLU A 491 -11.91 7.27 20.98
CA GLU A 491 -13.05 6.79 21.74
C GLU A 491 -13.70 5.59 21.00
N VAL A 492 -13.81 4.48 21.70
CA VAL A 492 -14.58 3.31 21.27
C VAL A 492 -15.81 3.23 22.13
N PRO A 493 -17.03 3.17 21.57
CA PRO A 493 -18.26 3.08 22.34
C PRO A 493 -18.20 1.95 23.37
N THR A 494 -18.66 2.21 24.59
CA THR A 494 -18.69 1.22 25.68
C THR A 494 -19.76 0.16 25.43
N GLY A 495 -19.63 -1.02 26.07
CA GLY A 495 -20.56 -2.16 25.96
C GLY A 495 -20.10 -3.22 24.94
N GLY A 496 -20.59 -4.47 25.11
CA GLY A 496 -20.25 -5.64 24.27
C GLY A 496 -18.94 -6.33 24.65
N ALA A 497 -18.78 -7.59 24.19
CA ALA A 497 -17.68 -8.48 24.58
C ALA A 497 -16.35 -8.24 23.86
N VAL A 498 -16.32 -7.41 22.78
CA VAL A 498 -15.09 -7.18 22.00
C VAL A 498 -14.19 -6.21 22.73
N GLU A 499 -12.95 -6.62 22.99
CA GLU A 499 -11.95 -5.77 23.64
C GLU A 499 -11.62 -4.51 22.79
N ARG A 500 -11.45 -3.38 23.47
CA ARG A 500 -11.12 -2.09 22.81
C ARG A 500 -9.87 -2.16 21.93
N PRO A 501 -8.76 -2.81 22.34
CA PRO A 501 -7.58 -2.99 21.49
C PRO A 501 -7.87 -3.62 20.13
N LEU A 502 -8.75 -4.62 20.07
CA LEU A 502 -9.09 -5.29 18.81
C LEU A 502 -9.90 -4.38 17.89
N VAL A 503 -10.84 -3.59 18.42
CA VAL A 503 -11.59 -2.61 17.62
C VAL A 503 -10.66 -1.56 17.02
N LEU A 504 -9.69 -1.07 17.80
CA LEU A 504 -8.69 -0.12 17.32
C LEU A 504 -7.75 -0.75 16.28
N ALA A 505 -7.35 -2.00 16.47
CA ALA A 505 -6.52 -2.74 15.53
C ALA A 505 -7.22 -2.93 14.18
N MET A 506 -8.51 -3.27 14.21
CA MET A 506 -9.36 -3.36 13.03
C MET A 506 -9.48 -2.01 12.33
N THR A 507 -9.85 -0.95 13.05
CA THR A 507 -9.99 0.41 12.50
C THR A 507 -8.69 0.89 11.84
N ARG A 508 -7.54 0.61 12.47
CA ARG A 508 -6.22 0.94 11.91
C ARG A 508 -5.95 0.18 10.60
N GLN A 509 -6.34 -1.08 10.53
CA GLN A 509 -6.13 -1.89 9.34
C GLN A 509 -7.07 -1.50 8.21
N GLU A 510 -8.33 -1.20 8.51
CA GLU A 510 -9.37 -0.87 7.53
C GLU A 510 -9.15 0.48 6.84
N SER A 511 -9.00 1.54 7.61
CA SER A 511 -8.93 2.90 7.06
C SER A 511 -7.70 3.69 7.50
N GLY A 512 -6.93 3.20 8.48
CA GLY A 512 -5.93 4.02 9.17
C GLY A 512 -6.56 5.21 9.90
N PHE A 513 -7.79 5.09 10.37
CA PHE A 513 -8.59 6.13 11.02
C PHE A 513 -9.10 7.24 10.09
N ASP A 514 -9.12 7.02 8.79
CA ASP A 514 -9.78 7.93 7.85
C ASP A 514 -11.30 7.77 7.95
N GLN A 515 -11.96 8.78 8.52
CA GLN A 515 -13.42 8.80 8.68
C GLN A 515 -14.16 8.84 7.35
N GLY A 516 -13.58 9.50 6.34
CA GLY A 516 -14.16 9.66 5.00
C GLY A 516 -13.77 8.56 4.01
N ALA A 517 -13.10 7.50 4.46
CA ALA A 517 -12.60 6.45 3.57
C ALA A 517 -13.72 5.74 2.81
N VAL A 518 -13.51 5.59 1.49
CA VAL A 518 -14.39 4.83 0.58
C VAL A 518 -13.51 3.88 -0.23
N SER A 519 -13.78 2.58 -0.13
CA SER A 519 -13.05 1.58 -0.93
C SER A 519 -13.58 1.49 -2.36
N SER A 520 -12.80 0.90 -3.26
CA SER A 520 -13.23 0.59 -4.63
C SER A 520 -14.46 -0.34 -4.70
N ALA A 521 -14.65 -1.17 -3.67
CA ALA A 521 -15.81 -2.04 -3.53
C ALA A 521 -17.03 -1.36 -2.87
N GLY A 522 -16.90 -0.09 -2.44
CA GLY A 522 -17.96 0.68 -1.80
C GLY A 522 -18.10 0.46 -0.29
N ALA A 523 -17.07 -0.05 0.39
CA ALA A 523 -17.01 -0.07 1.85
C ALA A 523 -16.75 1.34 2.39
N LEU A 524 -17.34 1.71 3.54
CA LEU A 524 -17.44 3.09 4.01
C LEU A 524 -16.91 3.30 5.43
N GLY A 525 -16.14 4.37 5.60
CA GLY A 525 -15.73 4.94 6.86
C GLY A 525 -14.66 4.16 7.63
N MET A 526 -14.53 4.45 8.92
CA MET A 526 -13.41 4.00 9.75
C MET A 526 -13.22 2.48 9.80
N MET A 527 -14.30 1.72 9.89
CA MET A 527 -14.26 0.25 9.91
C MET A 527 -14.69 -0.39 8.58
N GLN A 528 -14.69 0.37 7.48
CA GLN A 528 -14.94 -0.09 6.11
C GLN A 528 -16.16 -1.02 5.98
N LEU A 529 -17.30 -0.56 6.45
CA LEU A 529 -18.54 -1.34 6.38
C LEU A 529 -19.19 -1.25 5.01
N MET A 530 -19.56 -2.40 4.45
CA MET A 530 -20.45 -2.43 3.29
C MET A 530 -21.84 -1.88 3.71
N PRO A 531 -22.50 -1.04 2.89
CA PRO A 531 -23.79 -0.45 3.24
C PRO A 531 -24.87 -1.47 3.67
N ALA A 532 -24.89 -2.65 3.02
CA ALA A 532 -25.81 -3.72 3.36
C ALA A 532 -25.53 -4.30 4.76
N THR A 533 -24.26 -4.52 5.09
CA THR A 533 -23.83 -5.00 6.42
C THR A 533 -24.16 -3.96 7.49
N ALA A 534 -23.85 -2.68 7.23
CA ALA A 534 -24.16 -1.59 8.15
C ALA A 534 -25.68 -1.45 8.42
N LYS A 535 -26.52 -1.62 7.38
CA LYS A 535 -27.99 -1.60 7.52
C LYS A 535 -28.49 -2.75 8.40
N THR A 536 -27.93 -3.95 8.23
CA THR A 536 -28.27 -5.12 9.06
C THR A 536 -27.87 -4.87 10.52
N MET A 537 -26.67 -4.34 10.77
CA MET A 537 -26.21 -4.04 12.13
C MET A 537 -27.03 -2.91 12.78
N ALA A 538 -27.35 -1.87 12.02
CA ALA A 538 -28.22 -0.79 12.53
C ALA A 538 -29.57 -1.34 12.98
N LYS A 539 -30.19 -2.23 12.19
CA LYS A 539 -31.45 -2.90 12.56
C LYS A 539 -31.29 -3.75 13.82
N SER A 540 -30.21 -4.53 13.96
CA SER A 540 -29.98 -5.38 15.14
C SER A 540 -29.73 -4.60 16.43
N LEU A 541 -29.30 -3.34 16.31
CA LEU A 541 -29.07 -2.41 17.42
C LEU A 541 -30.22 -1.41 17.62
N GLU A 542 -31.33 -1.58 16.91
CA GLU A 542 -32.49 -0.68 16.93
C GLU A 542 -32.12 0.79 16.62
N MET A 543 -31.10 0.98 15.75
CA MET A 543 -30.64 2.29 15.35
C MET A 543 -31.12 2.65 13.92
N PRO A 544 -31.42 3.93 13.64
CA PRO A 544 -31.76 4.35 12.29
C PRO A 544 -30.55 4.22 11.40
N PHE A 545 -30.71 3.61 10.21
CA PHE A 545 -29.63 3.50 9.23
C PHE A 545 -29.46 4.81 8.45
N SER A 546 -28.22 5.26 8.33
CA SER A 546 -27.82 6.38 7.47
C SER A 546 -26.47 6.10 6.84
N GLN A 547 -26.42 6.00 5.50
CA GLN A 547 -25.18 5.82 4.76
C GLN A 547 -24.23 7.02 4.91
N GLN A 548 -24.76 8.24 4.96
CA GLN A 548 -23.96 9.45 5.14
C GLN A 548 -23.26 9.45 6.50
N ARG A 549 -23.93 9.00 7.57
CA ARG A 549 -23.31 8.92 8.90
C ARG A 549 -22.16 7.92 8.96
N LEU A 550 -22.07 6.94 8.06
CA LEU A 550 -20.90 6.06 7.99
C LEU A 550 -19.62 6.83 7.67
N LEU A 551 -19.72 7.96 6.95
CA LEU A 551 -18.59 8.80 6.54
C LEU A 551 -18.42 10.06 7.42
N THR A 552 -19.41 10.44 8.22
CA THR A 552 -19.41 11.72 8.95
C THR A 552 -19.50 11.57 10.46
N ASP A 553 -19.84 10.38 10.96
CA ASP A 553 -20.04 10.11 12.39
C ASP A 553 -19.19 8.90 12.82
N ARG A 554 -18.02 9.18 13.43
CA ARG A 554 -17.08 8.16 13.92
C ARG A 554 -17.74 7.16 14.85
N ARG A 555 -18.51 7.67 15.82
CA ARG A 555 -19.15 6.84 16.84
C ARG A 555 -20.16 5.88 16.22
N TYR A 556 -20.94 6.36 15.27
CA TYR A 556 -21.90 5.55 14.53
C TYR A 556 -21.20 4.42 13.75
N ASN A 557 -20.16 4.75 12.97
CA ASN A 557 -19.43 3.75 12.19
C ASN A 557 -18.77 2.69 13.07
N ILE A 558 -18.06 3.10 14.14
CA ILE A 558 -17.41 2.18 15.08
C ILE A 558 -18.43 1.32 15.84
N THR A 559 -19.60 1.87 16.22
CA THR A 559 -20.67 1.08 16.89
C THR A 559 -21.13 -0.06 16.00
N LEU A 560 -21.45 0.22 14.73
CA LEU A 560 -21.91 -0.81 13.79
C LEU A 560 -20.80 -1.83 13.44
N GLY A 561 -19.56 -1.35 13.21
CA GLY A 561 -18.42 -2.22 12.93
C GLY A 561 -18.07 -3.16 14.07
N ARG A 562 -18.12 -2.64 15.30
CA ARG A 562 -17.91 -3.44 16.50
C ARG A 562 -19.01 -4.50 16.69
N ALA A 563 -20.28 -4.14 16.44
CA ALA A 563 -21.38 -5.10 16.51
C ALA A 563 -21.22 -6.23 15.50
N TYR A 564 -20.81 -5.90 14.27
CA TYR A 564 -20.51 -6.90 13.25
C TYR A 564 -19.36 -7.82 13.67
N LEU A 565 -18.26 -7.25 14.17
CA LEU A 565 -17.11 -8.01 14.67
C LEU A 565 -17.50 -8.92 15.84
N SER A 566 -18.32 -8.42 16.78
CA SER A 566 -18.83 -9.24 17.90
C SER A 566 -19.62 -10.45 17.41
N GLY A 567 -20.52 -10.26 16.46
CA GLY A 567 -21.28 -11.36 15.87
C GLY A 567 -20.41 -12.39 15.15
N LEU A 568 -19.29 -11.97 14.57
CA LEU A 568 -18.31 -12.90 13.97
C LEU A 568 -17.53 -13.68 15.04
N ILE A 569 -17.10 -13.01 16.12
CA ILE A 569 -16.42 -13.67 17.24
C ILE A 569 -17.34 -14.72 17.88
N ASP A 570 -18.59 -14.37 18.12
CA ASP A 570 -19.59 -15.30 18.66
C ASP A 570 -19.84 -16.48 17.72
N ARG A 571 -19.97 -16.23 16.42
CA ARG A 571 -20.14 -17.25 15.37
C ARG A 571 -19.01 -18.28 15.36
N TYR A 572 -17.79 -17.84 15.64
CA TYR A 572 -16.60 -18.71 15.64
C TYR A 572 -16.11 -19.10 17.04
N ASN A 573 -17.00 -19.06 18.04
CA ASN A 573 -16.75 -19.49 19.43
C ASN A 573 -15.50 -18.83 20.04
N GLY A 574 -15.31 -17.53 19.80
CA GLY A 574 -14.21 -16.75 20.35
C GLY A 574 -12.94 -16.70 19.50
N SER A 575 -12.86 -17.43 18.38
CA SER A 575 -11.67 -17.43 17.52
C SER A 575 -11.44 -16.10 16.82
N TYR A 576 -10.37 -15.43 17.19
CA TYR A 576 -9.97 -14.18 16.54
C TYR A 576 -9.51 -14.40 15.10
N VAL A 577 -8.75 -15.46 14.85
CA VAL A 577 -8.26 -15.80 13.49
C VAL A 577 -9.42 -15.95 12.51
N LEU A 578 -10.44 -16.71 12.89
CA LEU A 578 -11.60 -16.97 12.03
C LEU A 578 -12.51 -15.73 11.90
N ALA A 579 -12.72 -14.98 12.99
CA ALA A 579 -13.53 -13.77 12.98
C ALA A 579 -12.92 -12.66 12.12
N ILE A 580 -11.60 -12.43 12.25
CA ILE A 580 -10.85 -11.45 11.46
C ILE A 580 -10.84 -11.86 9.99
N ALA A 581 -10.59 -13.13 9.68
CA ALA A 581 -10.65 -13.65 8.32
C ALA A 581 -12.05 -13.48 7.69
N ALA A 582 -13.11 -13.72 8.48
CA ALA A 582 -14.48 -13.57 8.03
C ALA A 582 -14.91 -12.10 7.85
N TYR A 583 -14.35 -11.20 8.62
CA TYR A 583 -14.59 -9.76 8.44
C TYR A 583 -14.12 -9.29 7.06
N ASN A 584 -12.94 -9.73 6.62
CA ASN A 584 -12.34 -9.36 5.33
C ASN A 584 -12.92 -10.17 4.15
N ALA A 585 -12.93 -11.50 4.24
CA ALA A 585 -13.31 -12.37 3.11
C ALA A 585 -14.78 -12.80 3.10
N GLY A 586 -15.49 -12.55 4.18
CA GLY A 586 -16.87 -13.00 4.40
C GLY A 586 -16.97 -14.40 5.02
N PRO A 587 -18.02 -14.65 5.82
CA PRO A 587 -18.21 -15.91 6.56
C PRO A 587 -18.33 -17.15 5.66
N ALA A 588 -18.86 -17.02 4.45
CA ALA A 588 -19.00 -18.15 3.51
C ALA A 588 -17.64 -18.72 3.09
N ARG A 589 -16.66 -17.85 2.83
CA ARG A 589 -15.28 -18.25 2.48
C ARG A 589 -14.59 -18.95 3.65
N VAL A 590 -14.72 -18.42 4.85
CA VAL A 590 -14.14 -19.04 6.05
C VAL A 590 -14.77 -20.40 6.31
N SER A 591 -16.07 -20.58 6.12
CA SER A 591 -16.73 -21.88 6.22
C SER A 591 -16.21 -22.89 5.18
N GLN A 592 -15.85 -22.43 3.99
CA GLN A 592 -15.18 -23.28 2.99
C GLN A 592 -13.77 -23.65 3.45
N TRP A 593 -12.96 -22.70 3.92
CA TRP A 593 -11.60 -22.96 4.38
C TRP A 593 -11.54 -23.93 5.58
N LEU A 594 -12.54 -23.86 6.47
CA LEU A 594 -12.64 -24.85 7.56
C LEU A 594 -12.86 -26.27 7.05
N ARG A 595 -13.57 -26.47 5.93
CA ARG A 595 -13.71 -27.80 5.30
C ARG A 595 -12.42 -28.23 4.59
N ASP A 596 -11.75 -27.30 3.90
CA ASP A 596 -10.62 -27.60 3.03
C ASP A 596 -9.30 -27.72 3.80
N LEU A 597 -9.09 -26.89 4.85
CA LEU A 597 -7.84 -26.79 5.61
C LEU A 597 -7.94 -27.36 7.04
N GLY A 598 -9.14 -27.78 7.48
CA GLY A 598 -9.40 -28.17 8.85
C GLY A 598 -9.61 -26.97 9.79
N ASP A 599 -9.86 -27.28 11.06
CA ASP A 599 -10.12 -26.28 12.09
C ASP A 599 -8.81 -25.80 12.75
N PRO A 600 -8.49 -24.49 12.71
CA PRO A 600 -7.28 -23.95 13.35
C PRO A 600 -7.30 -24.08 14.88
N ARG A 601 -8.45 -24.29 15.49
CA ARG A 601 -8.61 -24.48 16.94
C ARG A 601 -8.28 -25.90 17.41
N ALA A 602 -8.19 -26.87 16.49
CA ALA A 602 -7.83 -28.23 16.83
C ALA A 602 -6.41 -28.27 17.44
N LYS A 603 -6.23 -29.12 18.45
CA LYS A 603 -5.00 -29.17 19.25
C LYS A 603 -3.74 -29.48 18.42
N GLU A 604 -3.91 -30.32 17.41
CA GLU A 604 -2.87 -30.75 16.48
C GLU A 604 -2.55 -29.75 15.38
N THR A 605 -3.39 -28.75 15.19
CA THR A 605 -3.20 -27.75 14.13
C THR A 605 -2.20 -26.66 14.54
N ASP A 606 -1.15 -26.49 13.75
CA ASP A 606 -0.30 -25.30 13.85
C ASP A 606 -1.03 -24.10 13.22
N VAL A 607 -1.48 -23.20 14.06
CA VAL A 607 -2.31 -22.06 13.60
C VAL A 607 -1.53 -21.10 12.71
N VAL A 608 -0.20 -20.98 12.87
CA VAL A 608 0.64 -20.16 12.00
C VAL A 608 0.63 -20.75 10.59
N ASP A 609 0.76 -22.07 10.47
CA ASP A 609 0.66 -22.75 9.17
C ASP A 609 -0.76 -22.65 8.59
N TRP A 610 -1.79 -22.71 9.42
CA TRP A 610 -3.17 -22.55 8.96
C TRP A 610 -3.40 -21.15 8.37
N VAL A 611 -2.89 -20.10 9.02
CA VAL A 611 -2.97 -18.72 8.50
C VAL A 611 -2.23 -18.61 7.17
N GLU A 612 -1.03 -19.23 7.03
CA GLU A 612 -0.29 -19.25 5.77
C GLU A 612 -1.00 -20.06 4.67
N SER A 613 -1.84 -21.02 5.05
CA SER A 613 -2.64 -21.82 4.11
C SER A 613 -3.86 -21.08 3.57
N ILE A 614 -4.27 -19.94 4.14
CA ILE A 614 -5.39 -19.13 3.62
C ILE A 614 -5.12 -18.81 2.14
N PRO A 615 -6.04 -19.23 1.23
CA PRO A 615 -5.80 -19.09 -0.21
C PRO A 615 -5.70 -17.63 -0.68
N PHE A 616 -6.47 -16.72 -0.06
CA PHE A 616 -6.49 -15.30 -0.41
C PHE A 616 -5.34 -14.57 0.28
N GLY A 617 -4.34 -14.14 -0.51
CA GLY A 617 -3.16 -13.42 0.00
C GLY A 617 -3.52 -12.13 0.75
N GLU A 618 -4.55 -11.42 0.31
CA GLU A 618 -5.07 -10.24 1.01
C GLU A 618 -5.57 -10.62 2.41
N THR A 619 -6.44 -11.62 2.53
CA THR A 619 -7.00 -12.04 3.82
C THR A 619 -5.94 -12.62 4.75
N ARG A 620 -5.00 -13.39 4.22
CA ARG A 620 -3.85 -13.91 4.99
C ARG A 620 -3.05 -12.76 5.63
N THR A 621 -2.68 -11.78 4.83
CA THR A 621 -1.99 -10.58 5.30
C THR A 621 -2.84 -9.77 6.27
N TYR A 622 -4.14 -9.63 6.01
CA TYR A 622 -5.06 -8.91 6.86
C TYR A 622 -5.13 -9.52 8.28
N VAL A 623 -5.27 -10.84 8.39
CA VAL A 623 -5.28 -11.54 9.69
C VAL A 623 -3.98 -11.27 10.46
N GLN A 624 -2.83 -11.39 9.80
CA GLN A 624 -1.53 -11.12 10.41
C GLN A 624 -1.43 -9.66 10.90
N ARG A 625 -1.86 -8.70 10.09
CA ARG A 625 -1.80 -7.27 10.40
C ARG A 625 -2.72 -6.87 11.54
N VAL A 626 -3.93 -7.38 11.60
CA VAL A 626 -4.84 -7.09 12.71
C VAL A 626 -4.30 -7.67 14.01
N LEU A 627 -3.81 -8.90 14.00
CA LEU A 627 -3.26 -9.55 15.20
C LEU A 627 -1.98 -8.87 15.70
N GLU A 628 -1.07 -8.44 14.81
CA GLU A 628 0.12 -7.68 15.24
C GLU A 628 -0.27 -6.32 15.83
N ASN A 629 -1.24 -5.62 15.22
CA ASN A 629 -1.74 -4.36 15.72
C ASN A 629 -2.41 -4.51 17.10
N LEU A 630 -3.16 -5.60 17.31
CA LEU A 630 -3.80 -5.91 18.58
C LEU A 630 -2.79 -5.91 19.73
N GLN A 631 -1.63 -6.57 19.55
CA GLN A 631 -0.59 -6.64 20.58
C GLN A 631 -0.04 -5.25 20.92
N VAL A 632 0.20 -4.43 19.90
CA VAL A 632 0.70 -3.07 20.08
C VAL A 632 -0.35 -2.19 20.78
N TYR A 633 -1.64 -2.33 20.45
CA TYR A 633 -2.71 -1.59 21.13
C TYR A 633 -2.87 -2.00 22.60
N ARG A 634 -2.72 -3.27 22.95
CA ARG A 634 -2.73 -3.73 24.34
C ARG A 634 -1.58 -3.09 25.14
N LEU A 635 -0.37 -3.04 24.56
CA LEU A 635 0.76 -2.34 25.14
C LEU A 635 0.44 -0.85 25.36
N ARG A 636 -0.11 -0.18 24.37
CA ARG A 636 -0.42 1.26 24.43
C ARG A 636 -1.50 1.62 25.45
N ILE A 637 -2.50 0.77 25.63
CA ILE A 637 -3.61 1.01 26.59
C ILE A 637 -3.17 0.67 28.02
N GLY A 638 -1.99 0.07 28.20
CA GLY A 638 -1.44 -0.27 29.51
C GLY A 638 -1.80 -1.67 29.99
N ASP A 639 -2.40 -2.50 29.15
CA ASP A 639 -2.68 -3.92 29.44
C ASP A 639 -1.43 -4.77 29.19
N ARG A 640 -0.41 -4.55 30.02
CA ARG A 640 0.89 -5.22 29.88
C ARG A 640 0.81 -6.73 30.09
N GLY A 641 -0.20 -7.23 30.78
CA GLY A 641 -0.40 -8.67 31.02
C GLY A 641 -0.84 -9.43 29.77
N LEU A 642 -1.54 -8.76 28.85
CA LEU A 642 -2.00 -9.32 27.58
C LEU A 642 -1.18 -8.85 26.37
N ALA A 643 -0.25 -7.89 26.55
CA ALA A 643 0.61 -7.44 25.46
C ALA A 643 1.54 -8.59 25.03
N PHE A 644 1.70 -8.72 23.68
CA PHE A 644 2.53 -9.77 23.06
C PHE A 644 2.11 -11.23 23.38
N SER A 645 0.83 -11.43 23.69
CA SER A 645 0.21 -12.77 23.85
C SER A 645 -0.26 -13.38 22.50
N LEU A 646 0.36 -13.02 21.40
CA LEU A 646 -0.02 -13.46 20.05
C LEU A 646 -0.22 -14.98 19.91
N PRO A 647 0.65 -15.87 20.46
CA PRO A 647 0.39 -17.31 20.40
C PRO A 647 -0.91 -17.74 21.09
N THR A 648 -1.32 -17.04 22.15
CA THR A 648 -2.59 -17.29 22.85
C THR A 648 -3.78 -16.84 22.00
N ASP A 649 -3.71 -15.66 21.36
CA ASP A 649 -4.76 -15.15 20.51
C ASP A 649 -4.97 -16.00 19.25
N LEU A 650 -3.91 -16.58 18.72
CA LEU A 650 -3.98 -17.51 17.60
C LEU A 650 -4.77 -18.78 17.92
N LYS A 651 -4.79 -19.21 19.21
CA LYS A 651 -5.44 -20.45 19.66
C LYS A 651 -6.82 -20.24 20.30
N ARG A 652 -7.29 -19.01 20.32
CA ARG A 652 -8.66 -18.71 20.78
C ARG A 652 -9.73 -19.39 19.98
#